data_1c456fec8859d185e636a24a93f918b2
#
_entry.id   1c456fec8859d185e636a24a93f918b2
#
_cell.length_a   1.000
_cell.length_b   1.000
_cell.length_c   1.000
_cell.angle_alpha   90.00
_cell.angle_beta   90.00
_cell.angle_gamma   90.00
#
_symmetry.space_group_name_H-M   'P 1'
#
loop_
_entity.id
_entity.type
_entity.pdbx_description
1 polymer ?
#
loop_
_entity_poly.entity_id
_entity_poly.type
_entity_poly.pdbx_seq_one_letter_code
_entity_poly.pdbx_strand_id
1 'polypeptide(L)'
;MNSEQVLDFQHIRQKLADVCSSAIAKEYALNLQPMHNRQKIEDALDETVEAMRSLEQEVEQPISGTKDIRTTCTKSRKEIILTREELWDLHTTILAYNRMHRFFKEKYLLYPLLSLWVQDLPNHDKLTKRFERTFDAYGVLLDSATPKLQQLRMTMSRTKNAIKNDLQRILQDKDNQKYFQEAIVTMRNNRYVIPVKQEYRGAFPGLIHDRSATGATLYIEPMRLVDLNNELQEATLAEEQEVLRIYKELTELVRAHADTLLDACKRVSHVEFVYGKAELAIRMKAVRAIISQGREVNLLQARHPMLAPNVVVPTTITLGTKYRILLITGSNTGGKTVSLKTLGLLALMNQSGLCIPADSGSTLPIFHHIYADIGDEQSIEASLSTFSAHMSQVIRILKKVGPNDLVLLDELGSGTDPEEGSALGIAIIEYFRKKGALMMVSTHYNELKTYAYQTKGVENGHVEFDERTLRPTYRLHIGVAGSSHALSIAARLGLPQEVVDLARKQWELNGRSAMEDMLRELNQELRKTQERERALKKEQEEVRRMRTQVMRDKKALQDKKKVILEKAREEAQNMKRSVRIESEQIIKELKGSFNETDKQKRQDAISKARKGVSNVAVPTAVIDKRDPLDVTKVKVGDVVFLDNLQSLGTILAIQGKRIQVDMNGLTVTVKEKDVLAATREEASALLRKENPAPMSNRQRKRSGMAVIRQQQASTELNIIGRTVDEAVVEVGRFIDQAILAGLNSVRIVHGKGTGALRAGVHDYLRTLPGIKSYDLASLDEGGAGATTVIL
;
A
#
# COMPACT_ATOMS: atom_id res chain seq x y z
N MET A 1 -33.32 -14.67 5.90
CA MET A 1 -31.86 -14.70 5.68
C MET A 1 -31.21 -13.53 6.40
N ASN A 2 -30.04 -13.75 6.97
CA ASN A 2 -29.28 -12.65 7.55
C ASN A 2 -28.57 -11.88 6.40
N SER A 3 -28.85 -10.59 6.27
CA SER A 3 -28.26 -9.75 5.20
C SER A 3 -26.73 -9.83 5.17
N GLU A 4 -26.06 -10.06 6.30
CA GLU A 4 -24.61 -10.25 6.38
C GLU A 4 -24.13 -11.49 5.58
N GLN A 5 -24.93 -12.56 5.57
CA GLN A 5 -24.62 -13.79 4.81
C GLN A 5 -24.81 -13.55 3.31
N VAL A 6 -25.94 -12.94 2.92
CA VAL A 6 -26.26 -12.61 1.52
C VAL A 6 -25.22 -11.68 0.90
N LEU A 7 -24.71 -10.75 1.70
CA LEU A 7 -23.69 -9.75 1.30
C LEU A 7 -22.24 -10.24 1.48
N ASP A 8 -22.01 -11.50 1.76
CA ASP A 8 -20.68 -12.11 1.91
C ASP A 8 -19.81 -11.48 3.02
N PHE A 9 -20.40 -10.83 4.04
CA PHE A 9 -19.67 -10.18 5.11
C PHE A 9 -18.88 -11.18 5.98
N GLN A 10 -19.33 -12.42 6.09
CA GLN A 10 -18.59 -13.49 6.75
C GLN A 10 -17.23 -13.76 6.10
N HIS A 11 -17.14 -13.66 4.76
CA HIS A 11 -15.87 -13.81 4.07
C HIS A 11 -14.90 -12.64 4.36
N ILE A 12 -15.42 -11.42 4.61
CA ILE A 12 -14.59 -10.30 5.05
C ILE A 12 -14.02 -10.55 6.46
N ARG A 13 -14.86 -11.06 7.38
CA ARG A 13 -14.41 -11.47 8.72
C ARG A 13 -13.29 -12.52 8.64
N GLN A 14 -13.46 -13.52 7.75
CA GLN A 14 -12.44 -14.54 7.54
C GLN A 14 -11.15 -13.95 6.98
N LYS A 15 -11.23 -13.13 5.92
CA LYS A 15 -10.05 -12.44 5.36
C LYS A 15 -9.33 -11.59 6.40
N LEU A 16 -10.08 -10.93 7.30
CA LEU A 16 -9.52 -10.16 8.39
C LEU A 16 -8.83 -11.08 9.41
N ALA A 17 -9.45 -12.20 9.78
CA ALA A 17 -8.85 -13.17 10.68
C ALA A 17 -7.57 -13.80 10.12
N ASP A 18 -7.51 -14.01 8.79
CA ASP A 18 -6.33 -14.58 8.12
C ASP A 18 -5.11 -13.64 8.16
N VAL A 19 -5.32 -12.33 8.26
CA VAL A 19 -4.22 -11.34 8.38
C VAL A 19 -3.89 -10.98 9.83
N CYS A 20 -4.72 -11.35 10.80
CA CYS A 20 -4.43 -11.15 12.22
C CYS A 20 -3.35 -12.10 12.72
N SER A 21 -2.42 -11.61 13.53
CA SER A 21 -1.28 -12.37 14.05
C SER A 21 -1.64 -13.25 15.24
N SER A 22 -2.38 -12.72 16.23
CA SER A 22 -2.72 -13.43 17.47
C SER A 22 -4.08 -14.12 17.41
N ALA A 23 -4.25 -15.17 18.22
CA ALA A 23 -5.52 -15.90 18.33
C ALA A 23 -6.67 -15.00 18.81
N ILE A 24 -6.39 -14.06 19.71
CA ILE A 24 -7.39 -13.12 20.23
C ILE A 24 -7.81 -12.10 19.19
N ALA A 25 -6.84 -11.56 18.40
CA ALA A 25 -7.16 -10.66 17.30
C ALA A 25 -8.00 -11.36 16.21
N LYS A 26 -7.73 -12.65 15.94
CA LYS A 26 -8.58 -13.48 15.06
C LYS A 26 -9.99 -13.65 15.61
N GLU A 27 -10.13 -13.87 16.91
CA GLU A 27 -11.42 -13.95 17.58
C GLU A 27 -12.22 -12.64 17.44
N TYR A 28 -11.56 -11.47 17.61
CA TYR A 28 -12.18 -10.17 17.36
C TYR A 28 -12.61 -9.99 15.91
N ALA A 29 -11.79 -10.44 14.96
CA ALA A 29 -12.11 -10.38 13.53
C ALA A 29 -13.34 -11.21 13.17
N LEU A 30 -13.41 -12.45 13.65
CA LEU A 30 -14.54 -13.37 13.39
C LEU A 30 -15.85 -12.90 14.02
N ASN A 31 -15.77 -12.22 15.19
CA ASN A 31 -16.91 -11.70 15.93
C ASN A 31 -17.22 -10.22 15.61
N LEU A 32 -16.57 -9.63 14.59
CA LEU A 32 -16.78 -8.24 14.20
C LEU A 32 -18.24 -7.99 13.79
N GLN A 33 -18.87 -6.97 14.38
CA GLN A 33 -20.25 -6.59 14.10
C GLN A 33 -20.35 -5.14 13.60
N PRO A 34 -21.32 -4.81 12.71
CA PRO A 34 -21.59 -3.45 12.33
C PRO A 34 -22.10 -2.62 13.53
N MET A 35 -21.60 -1.42 13.65
CA MET A 35 -21.95 -0.46 14.69
C MET A 35 -22.93 0.59 14.16
N HIS A 36 -23.71 1.20 15.08
CA HIS A 36 -24.65 2.28 14.73
C HIS A 36 -24.29 3.63 15.37
N ASN A 37 -23.34 3.63 16.30
CA ASN A 37 -22.86 4.86 16.93
C ASN A 37 -21.78 5.50 16.04
N ARG A 38 -22.05 6.73 15.57
CA ARG A 38 -21.17 7.48 14.69
C ARG A 38 -19.75 7.63 15.26
N GLN A 39 -19.63 8.07 16.50
CA GLN A 39 -18.33 8.32 17.12
C GLN A 39 -17.49 7.05 17.19
N LYS A 40 -18.10 5.92 17.60
CA LYS A 40 -17.38 4.64 17.65
C LYS A 40 -16.90 4.16 16.29
N ILE A 41 -17.67 4.44 15.22
CA ILE A 41 -17.28 4.08 13.85
C ILE A 41 -16.12 4.98 13.40
N GLU A 42 -16.23 6.30 13.65
CA GLU A 42 -15.17 7.27 13.31
C GLU A 42 -13.86 6.92 14.05
N ASP A 43 -13.92 6.69 15.36
CA ASP A 43 -12.77 6.30 16.18
C ASP A 43 -12.11 5.02 15.64
N ALA A 44 -12.90 3.98 15.35
CA ALA A 44 -12.39 2.72 14.81
C ALA A 44 -11.77 2.84 13.42
N LEU A 45 -12.30 3.74 12.58
CA LEU A 45 -11.72 4.06 11.27
C LEU A 45 -10.42 4.87 11.42
N ASP A 46 -10.39 5.82 12.34
CA ASP A 46 -9.21 6.68 12.58
C ASP A 46 -8.05 5.87 13.18
N GLU A 47 -8.32 4.95 14.13
CA GLU A 47 -7.34 3.97 14.61
C GLU A 47 -6.77 3.14 13.44
N THR A 48 -7.63 2.68 12.52
CA THR A 48 -7.21 1.90 11.36
C THR A 48 -6.30 2.70 10.43
N VAL A 49 -6.63 3.98 10.18
CA VAL A 49 -5.79 4.88 9.35
C VAL A 49 -4.44 5.14 10.02
N GLU A 50 -4.43 5.30 11.34
CA GLU A 50 -3.18 5.50 12.09
C GLU A 50 -2.28 4.25 12.01
N ALA A 51 -2.85 3.06 12.12
CA ALA A 51 -2.12 1.80 11.94
C ALA A 51 -1.63 1.61 10.50
N MET A 52 -2.41 2.02 9.48
CA MET A 52 -1.96 2.01 8.08
C MET A 52 -0.71 2.88 7.88
N ARG A 53 -0.70 4.08 8.46
CA ARG A 53 0.48 4.97 8.42
C ARG A 53 1.69 4.33 9.10
N SER A 54 1.48 3.67 10.23
CA SER A 54 2.55 2.95 10.92
C SER A 54 3.11 1.81 10.06
N LEU A 55 2.26 1.02 9.40
CA LEU A 55 2.68 -0.05 8.49
C LEU A 55 3.47 0.46 7.27
N GLU A 56 3.16 1.66 6.77
CA GLU A 56 3.82 2.26 5.61
C GLU A 56 5.13 2.97 5.96
N GLN A 57 5.26 3.53 7.15
CA GLN A 57 6.38 4.39 7.54
C GLN A 57 7.45 3.68 8.38
N GLU A 58 7.08 2.63 9.11
CA GLU A 58 7.96 1.96 10.05
C GLU A 58 8.51 0.65 9.49
N VAL A 59 9.82 0.45 9.62
CA VAL A 59 10.50 -0.77 9.18
C VAL A 59 10.23 -1.92 10.15
N GLU A 60 10.25 -1.63 11.46
CA GLU A 60 9.97 -2.61 12.52
C GLU A 60 8.53 -2.46 13.02
N GLN A 61 7.78 -3.55 12.92
CA GLN A 61 6.41 -3.57 13.42
C GLN A 61 6.37 -3.96 14.89
N PRO A 62 5.61 -3.25 15.74
CA PRO A 62 5.57 -3.52 17.17
C PRO A 62 4.78 -4.79 17.54
N ILE A 63 4.05 -5.38 16.60
CA ILE A 63 3.03 -6.43 16.80
C ILE A 63 3.57 -7.84 16.54
N SER A 64 4.64 -8.26 17.20
CA SER A 64 5.18 -9.61 17.02
C SER A 64 5.44 -10.33 18.34
N GLY A 65 5.18 -11.64 18.36
CA GLY A 65 5.58 -12.52 19.46
C GLY A 65 4.61 -12.59 20.64
N THR A 66 3.36 -12.14 20.49
CA THR A 66 2.31 -12.29 21.51
C THR A 66 1.66 -13.67 21.42
N LYS A 67 1.31 -14.24 22.59
CA LYS A 67 0.54 -15.49 22.72
C LYS A 67 -0.74 -15.25 23.52
N ASP A 68 -1.70 -16.14 23.35
CA ASP A 68 -2.91 -16.10 24.19
C ASP A 68 -2.61 -16.62 25.61
N ILE A 69 -2.49 -15.69 26.55
CA ILE A 69 -2.18 -15.98 27.94
C ILE A 69 -3.43 -16.10 28.83
N ARG A 70 -4.65 -16.02 28.28
CA ARG A 70 -5.90 -16.06 29.06
C ARG A 70 -6.06 -17.37 29.84
N THR A 71 -5.78 -18.49 29.20
CA THR A 71 -5.83 -19.81 29.83
C THR A 71 -4.76 -19.97 30.88
N THR A 72 -3.53 -19.49 30.64
CA THR A 72 -2.41 -19.51 31.56
C THR A 72 -2.72 -18.70 32.83
N CYS A 73 -3.22 -17.48 32.70
CA CYS A 73 -3.66 -16.65 33.81
C CYS A 73 -4.84 -17.29 34.59
N THR A 74 -5.78 -17.93 33.90
CA THR A 74 -6.90 -18.63 34.54
C THR A 74 -6.43 -19.85 35.34
N LYS A 75 -5.48 -20.65 34.84
CA LYS A 75 -4.85 -21.77 35.55
C LYS A 75 -4.14 -21.30 36.82
N SER A 76 -3.33 -20.22 36.70
CA SER A 76 -2.64 -19.67 37.86
C SER A 76 -3.58 -19.20 38.97
N ARG A 77 -4.73 -18.60 38.64
CA ARG A 77 -5.78 -18.24 39.62
C ARG A 77 -6.40 -19.45 40.33
N LYS A 78 -6.50 -20.59 39.62
CA LYS A 78 -6.96 -21.85 40.18
C LYS A 78 -5.87 -22.67 40.91
N GLU A 79 -4.71 -22.07 41.13
CA GLU A 79 -3.53 -22.69 41.77
C GLU A 79 -3.02 -23.95 41.07
N ILE A 80 -3.31 -24.09 39.75
CA ILE A 80 -2.77 -25.13 38.88
C ILE A 80 -1.37 -24.71 38.49
N ILE A 81 -0.37 -25.56 38.78
CA ILE A 81 1.02 -25.31 38.43
C ILE A 81 1.14 -25.22 36.91
N LEU A 82 1.75 -24.11 36.41
CA LEU A 82 1.97 -23.89 35.02
C LEU A 82 3.14 -24.72 34.49
N THR A 83 3.03 -25.19 33.25
CA THR A 83 4.10 -25.92 32.57
C THR A 83 5.23 -24.96 32.13
N ARG A 84 6.35 -25.54 31.76
CA ARG A 84 7.49 -24.79 31.20
C ARG A 84 7.07 -23.94 29.99
N GLU A 85 6.33 -24.54 29.06
CA GLU A 85 5.85 -23.91 27.84
C GLU A 85 4.93 -22.73 28.15
N GLU A 86 4.00 -22.90 29.07
CA GLU A 86 3.06 -21.84 29.48
C GLU A 86 3.78 -20.66 30.16
N LEU A 87 4.78 -20.96 31.01
CA LEU A 87 5.61 -19.93 31.63
C LEU A 87 6.46 -19.18 30.59
N TRP A 88 7.02 -19.90 29.63
CA TRP A 88 7.84 -19.31 28.57
C TRP A 88 7.01 -18.46 27.61
N ASP A 89 5.84 -18.96 27.18
CA ASP A 89 4.90 -18.20 26.34
C ASP A 89 4.43 -16.92 27.03
N LEU A 90 4.20 -16.97 28.34
CA LEU A 90 3.88 -15.78 29.13
C LEU A 90 5.05 -14.78 29.16
N HIS A 91 6.27 -15.26 29.41
CA HIS A 91 7.46 -14.43 29.42
C HIS A 91 7.68 -13.70 28.08
N THR A 92 7.67 -14.43 26.97
CA THR A 92 7.84 -13.87 25.62
C THR A 92 6.74 -12.86 25.30
N THR A 93 5.50 -13.11 25.76
CA THR A 93 4.37 -12.20 25.61
C THR A 93 4.57 -10.91 26.39
N ILE A 94 5.04 -10.97 27.63
CA ILE A 94 5.35 -9.76 28.44
C ILE A 94 6.46 -8.94 27.74
N LEU A 95 7.48 -9.58 27.19
CA LEU A 95 8.53 -8.89 26.43
C LEU A 95 7.96 -8.20 25.18
N ALA A 96 7.00 -8.83 24.48
CA ALA A 96 6.32 -8.22 23.35
C ALA A 96 5.48 -7.00 23.79
N TYR A 97 4.78 -7.07 24.93
CA TYR A 97 4.06 -5.92 25.49
C TYR A 97 5.00 -4.75 25.83
N ASN A 98 6.13 -5.04 26.42
CA ASN A 98 7.14 -4.02 26.74
C ASN A 98 7.73 -3.36 25.48
N ARG A 99 7.97 -4.14 24.39
CA ARG A 99 8.39 -3.59 23.09
C ARG A 99 7.33 -2.67 22.51
N MET A 100 6.07 -3.11 22.52
CA MET A 100 4.94 -2.32 21.99
C MET A 100 4.76 -1.03 22.80
N HIS A 101 4.80 -1.10 24.14
CA HIS A 101 4.74 0.07 25.02
C HIS A 101 5.84 1.09 24.70
N ARG A 102 7.10 0.61 24.55
CA ARG A 102 8.24 1.47 24.21
C ARG A 102 8.06 2.14 22.86
N PHE A 103 7.69 1.37 21.84
CA PHE A 103 7.47 1.88 20.49
C PHE A 103 6.44 3.02 20.47
N PHE A 104 5.29 2.82 21.07
CA PHE A 104 4.23 3.83 21.09
C PHE A 104 4.54 5.02 22.03
N LYS A 105 5.27 4.78 23.09
CA LYS A 105 5.74 5.86 23.96
C LYS A 105 6.71 6.81 23.24
N GLU A 106 7.64 6.28 22.48
CA GLU A 106 8.59 7.06 21.66
C GLU A 106 7.91 7.81 20.52
N LYS A 107 6.82 7.24 19.96
CA LYS A 107 6.12 7.74 18.77
C LYS A 107 4.72 8.28 19.08
N TYR A 108 4.46 8.69 20.29
CA TYR A 108 3.15 9.19 20.74
C TYR A 108 2.57 10.29 19.85
N LEU A 109 3.41 11.23 19.40
CA LEU A 109 2.97 12.34 18.53
C LEU A 109 2.58 11.89 17.12
N LEU A 110 3.11 10.76 16.65
CA LEU A 110 2.80 10.22 15.31
C LEU A 110 1.57 9.31 15.34
N TYR A 111 1.40 8.55 16.44
CA TYR A 111 0.35 7.54 16.59
C TYR A 111 -0.41 7.72 17.92
N PRO A 112 -1.12 8.86 18.11
CA PRO A 112 -1.74 9.19 19.40
C PRO A 112 -2.88 8.24 19.79
N LEU A 113 -3.72 7.78 18.83
CA LEU A 113 -4.87 6.94 19.11
C LEU A 113 -4.46 5.52 19.57
N LEU A 114 -3.49 4.92 18.87
CA LEU A 114 -2.95 3.62 19.24
C LEU A 114 -2.16 3.69 20.54
N SER A 115 -1.47 4.79 20.79
CA SER A 115 -0.71 5.02 22.01
C SER A 115 -1.61 5.01 23.26
N LEU A 116 -2.83 5.54 23.18
CA LEU A 116 -3.80 5.55 24.30
C LEU A 116 -4.10 4.14 24.84
N TRP A 117 -4.06 3.12 23.98
CA TRP A 117 -4.30 1.74 24.41
C TRP A 117 -3.15 1.13 25.22
N VAL A 118 -1.92 1.57 24.96
CA VAL A 118 -0.71 0.93 25.50
C VAL A 118 0.16 1.81 26.40
N GLN A 119 -0.15 3.13 26.52
CA GLN A 119 0.66 4.07 27.33
C GLN A 119 0.70 3.70 28.83
N ASP A 120 -0.42 3.19 29.36
CA ASP A 120 -0.57 2.86 30.78
C ASP A 120 -0.52 1.33 31.00
N LEU A 121 0.23 0.60 30.17
CA LEU A 121 0.42 -0.83 30.41
C LEU A 121 1.18 -1.04 31.72
N PRO A 122 0.71 -2.00 32.57
CA PRO A 122 1.38 -2.30 33.83
C PRO A 122 2.81 -2.77 33.61
N ASN A 123 3.69 -2.29 34.46
CA ASN A 123 5.09 -2.75 34.47
C ASN A 123 5.22 -4.09 35.20
N HIS A 124 5.75 -5.09 34.51
CA HIS A 124 5.99 -6.43 35.03
C HIS A 124 7.48 -6.76 35.19
N ASP A 125 8.34 -5.74 35.45
CA ASP A 125 9.81 -5.90 35.53
C ASP A 125 10.25 -6.95 36.56
N LYS A 126 9.56 -7.04 37.70
CA LYS A 126 9.88 -8.05 38.71
C LYS A 126 9.68 -9.47 38.19
N LEU A 127 8.58 -9.69 37.50
CA LEU A 127 8.23 -10.97 36.89
C LEU A 127 9.21 -11.29 35.75
N THR A 128 9.46 -10.33 34.86
CA THR A 128 10.42 -10.48 33.75
C THR A 128 11.81 -10.85 34.24
N LYS A 129 12.34 -10.13 35.22
CA LYS A 129 13.66 -10.43 35.80
C LYS A 129 13.73 -11.80 36.45
N ARG A 130 12.64 -12.27 37.06
CA ARG A 130 12.60 -13.63 37.65
C ARG A 130 12.60 -14.70 36.56
N PHE A 131 11.90 -14.49 35.44
CA PHE A 131 11.93 -15.38 34.30
C PHE A 131 13.32 -15.42 33.63
N GLU A 132 13.96 -14.27 33.39
CA GLU A 132 15.31 -14.17 32.83
C GLU A 132 16.37 -14.90 33.68
N ARG A 133 16.21 -14.95 34.98
CA ARG A 133 17.08 -15.73 35.89
C ARG A 133 16.76 -17.21 35.91
N THR A 134 15.60 -17.61 35.40
CA THR A 134 15.09 -18.98 35.45
C THR A 134 15.26 -19.69 34.13
N PHE A 135 15.07 -18.99 32.99
CA PHE A 135 15.13 -19.56 31.65
C PHE A 135 16.22 -18.92 30.80
N ASP A 136 16.76 -19.71 29.88
CA ASP A 136 17.66 -19.20 28.84
C ASP A 136 16.86 -18.58 27.67
N ALA A 137 17.57 -18.13 26.61
CA ALA A 137 16.97 -17.54 25.41
C ALA A 137 16.04 -18.48 24.64
N TYR A 138 16.07 -19.77 24.90
CA TYR A 138 15.24 -20.80 24.25
C TYR A 138 14.15 -21.36 25.15
N GLY A 139 14.01 -20.81 26.35
CA GLY A 139 13.02 -21.29 27.34
C GLY A 139 13.45 -22.56 28.06
N VAL A 140 14.72 -22.91 28.07
CA VAL A 140 15.24 -24.04 28.84
C VAL A 140 15.57 -23.56 30.25
N LEU A 141 15.20 -24.36 31.25
CA LEU A 141 15.48 -24.07 32.66
C LEU A 141 16.96 -24.04 32.93
N LEU A 142 17.48 -22.88 33.33
CA LEU A 142 18.91 -22.68 33.67
C LEU A 142 19.31 -23.50 34.88
N ASP A 143 20.51 -24.09 34.88
CA ASP A 143 21.11 -24.76 36.03
C ASP A 143 21.22 -23.79 37.20
N SER A 144 21.52 -22.52 36.95
CA SER A 144 21.66 -21.45 37.93
C SER A 144 20.33 -20.86 38.42
N ALA A 145 19.16 -21.40 38.00
CA ALA A 145 17.85 -20.90 38.40
C ALA A 145 17.67 -20.89 39.93
N THR A 146 18.22 -21.92 40.62
CA THR A 146 18.41 -21.95 42.07
C THR A 146 19.74 -22.63 42.43
N PRO A 147 20.37 -22.26 43.55
CA PRO A 147 21.59 -22.94 44.01
C PRO A 147 21.41 -24.44 44.23
N LYS A 148 20.22 -24.85 44.71
CA LYS A 148 19.87 -26.25 44.91
C LYS A 148 19.79 -27.03 43.62
N LEU A 149 19.16 -26.49 42.58
CA LEU A 149 19.11 -27.10 41.23
C LEU A 149 20.50 -27.26 40.65
N GLN A 150 21.35 -26.26 40.75
CA GLN A 150 22.71 -26.31 40.28
C GLN A 150 23.50 -27.41 40.96
N GLN A 151 23.41 -27.54 42.30
CA GLN A 151 24.07 -28.59 43.05
C GLN A 151 23.58 -29.98 42.62
N LEU A 152 22.24 -30.18 42.48
CA LEU A 152 21.65 -31.44 42.04
C LEU A 152 22.15 -31.86 40.66
N ARG A 153 22.11 -30.96 39.67
CA ARG A 153 22.59 -31.23 38.29
C ARG A 153 24.09 -31.50 38.25
N MET A 154 24.87 -30.81 39.06
CA MET A 154 26.31 -31.10 39.22
C MET A 154 26.52 -32.52 39.78
N THR A 155 25.78 -32.90 40.84
CA THR A 155 25.83 -34.24 41.42
C THR A 155 25.41 -35.29 40.39
N MET A 156 24.31 -35.13 39.70
CA MET A 156 23.86 -36.03 38.63
C MET A 156 24.92 -36.19 37.54
N SER A 157 25.54 -35.12 37.08
CA SER A 157 26.58 -35.14 36.05
C SER A 157 27.84 -35.90 36.55
N ARG A 158 28.27 -35.62 37.78
CA ARG A 158 29.42 -36.28 38.39
C ARG A 158 29.15 -37.80 38.55
N THR A 159 27.98 -38.18 39.08
CA THR A 159 27.60 -39.59 39.32
C THR A 159 27.43 -40.34 38.00
N LYS A 160 26.81 -39.72 36.96
CA LYS A 160 26.77 -40.29 35.61
C LYS A 160 28.13 -40.54 35.01
N ASN A 161 29.09 -39.65 35.19
CA ASN A 161 30.45 -39.81 34.71
C ASN A 161 31.19 -40.93 35.50
N ALA A 162 30.96 -41.03 36.83
CA ALA A 162 31.51 -42.10 37.63
C ALA A 162 31.00 -43.49 37.17
N ILE A 163 29.67 -43.61 36.98
CA ILE A 163 29.02 -44.81 36.44
C ILE A 163 29.60 -45.20 35.08
N LYS A 164 29.73 -44.23 34.15
CA LYS A 164 30.30 -44.46 32.82
C LYS A 164 31.73 -44.98 32.88
N ASN A 165 32.55 -44.37 33.71
CA ASN A 165 33.98 -44.80 33.88
C ASN A 165 34.08 -46.22 34.47
N ASP A 166 33.27 -46.53 35.49
CA ASP A 166 33.30 -47.85 36.10
C ASP A 166 32.72 -48.92 35.14
N LEU A 167 31.66 -48.63 34.41
CA LEU A 167 31.14 -49.49 33.35
C LEU A 167 32.17 -49.76 32.27
N GLN A 168 32.94 -48.75 31.82
CA GLN A 168 34.00 -48.93 30.82
C GLN A 168 35.09 -49.82 31.37
N ARG A 169 35.50 -49.72 32.64
CA ARG A 169 36.46 -50.59 33.26
C ARG A 169 35.97 -52.03 33.32
N ILE A 170 34.69 -52.27 33.71
CA ILE A 170 34.10 -53.58 33.79
C ILE A 170 34.03 -54.25 32.39
N LEU A 171 33.68 -53.49 31.33
CA LEU A 171 33.55 -53.99 29.94
C LEU A 171 34.91 -54.22 29.28
N GLN A 172 35.97 -53.49 29.67
CA GLN A 172 37.30 -53.67 29.12
C GLN A 172 38.11 -54.79 29.82
N ASP A 173 37.67 -55.23 30.99
CA ASP A 173 38.28 -56.35 31.75
C ASP A 173 38.12 -57.64 30.95
N LYS A 174 39.27 -58.23 30.57
CA LYS A 174 39.35 -59.50 29.79
C LYS A 174 38.67 -60.68 30.45
N ASP A 175 38.70 -60.71 31.81
CA ASP A 175 38.14 -61.81 32.58
C ASP A 175 36.59 -61.73 32.58
N ASN A 176 36.04 -60.58 32.42
CA ASN A 176 34.57 -60.35 32.39
C ASN A 176 33.97 -60.50 31.00
N GLN A 177 34.73 -60.32 29.91
CA GLN A 177 34.20 -60.37 28.54
C GLN A 177 33.45 -61.65 28.19
N LYS A 178 33.80 -62.80 28.76
CA LYS A 178 33.08 -64.04 28.52
C LYS A 178 31.66 -64.07 29.05
N TYR A 179 31.38 -63.20 30.06
CA TYR A 179 30.08 -63.13 30.71
C TYR A 179 29.02 -62.37 29.91
N PHE A 180 29.45 -61.40 29.04
CA PHE A 180 28.55 -60.48 28.38
C PHE A 180 27.94 -61.11 27.14
N GLN A 181 26.63 -60.89 26.92
CA GLN A 181 25.98 -61.23 25.67
C GLN A 181 26.44 -60.28 24.58
N GLU A 182 26.52 -59.00 24.92
CA GLU A 182 27.09 -57.90 24.17
C GLU A 182 27.83 -56.98 25.12
N ALA A 183 29.02 -56.49 24.72
CA ALA A 183 29.81 -55.58 25.56
C ALA A 183 29.30 -54.12 25.46
N ILE A 184 27.99 -53.91 25.75
CA ILE A 184 27.29 -52.63 25.72
C ILE A 184 26.69 -52.29 27.09
N VAL A 185 26.44 -50.99 27.30
CA VAL A 185 25.72 -50.47 28.44
C VAL A 185 24.27 -50.18 28.00
N THR A 186 23.31 -50.62 28.76
CA THR A 186 21.91 -50.31 28.54
C THR A 186 21.28 -49.74 29.83
N MET A 187 20.09 -49.16 29.70
CA MET A 187 19.27 -48.70 30.84
C MET A 187 18.06 -49.60 30.98
N ARG A 188 17.77 -50.04 32.21
CA ARG A 188 16.53 -50.74 32.60
C ARG A 188 16.05 -50.15 33.94
N ASN A 189 14.78 -49.84 33.99
CA ASN A 189 14.13 -49.22 35.20
C ASN A 189 14.93 -47.99 35.70
N ASN A 190 15.42 -47.14 34.79
CA ASN A 190 16.25 -45.96 35.05
C ASN A 190 17.60 -46.25 35.68
N ARG A 191 18.13 -47.50 35.57
CA ARG A 191 19.44 -47.90 36.08
C ARG A 191 20.36 -48.33 34.96
N TYR A 192 21.61 -48.06 35.08
CA TYR A 192 22.63 -48.55 34.13
C TYR A 192 22.92 -50.03 34.43
N VAL A 193 22.78 -50.89 33.44
CA VAL A 193 22.89 -52.31 33.51
C VAL A 193 23.74 -52.87 32.34
N ILE A 194 24.31 -54.05 32.53
CA ILE A 194 25.06 -54.77 31.49
C ILE A 194 24.28 -56.04 31.11
N PRO A 195 24.13 -56.38 29.80
CA PRO A 195 23.53 -57.61 29.35
C PRO A 195 24.49 -58.82 29.55
N VAL A 196 24.17 -59.70 30.49
CA VAL A 196 24.96 -60.86 30.87
C VAL A 196 24.22 -62.14 30.43
N LYS A 197 24.94 -63.13 29.93
CA LYS A 197 24.37 -64.44 29.53
C LYS A 197 23.83 -65.16 30.79
N GLN A 198 22.68 -65.78 30.66
CA GLN A 198 22.00 -66.44 31.79
C GLN A 198 22.86 -67.54 32.47
N GLU A 199 23.73 -68.21 31.71
CA GLU A 199 24.66 -69.26 32.24
C GLU A 199 25.70 -68.75 33.23
N TYR A 200 26.02 -67.46 33.16
CA TYR A 200 27.00 -66.80 34.06
C TYR A 200 26.37 -66.01 35.22
N ARG A 201 25.06 -66.20 35.48
CA ARG A 201 24.35 -65.53 36.57
C ARG A 201 25.07 -65.59 37.93
N GLY A 202 25.62 -66.73 38.26
CA GLY A 202 26.32 -66.97 39.53
C GLY A 202 27.75 -66.41 39.56
N ALA A 203 28.36 -66.18 38.38
CA ALA A 203 29.72 -65.77 38.25
C ALA A 203 29.93 -64.22 38.18
N PHE A 204 28.87 -63.51 37.78
CA PHE A 204 28.90 -62.03 37.67
C PHE A 204 28.04 -61.40 38.85
N PRO A 205 28.71 -60.79 39.80
CA PRO A 205 28.04 -60.25 40.99
C PRO A 205 27.23 -58.97 40.67
N GLY A 206 25.94 -58.98 40.89
CA GLY A 206 25.06 -57.87 40.65
C GLY A 206 23.59 -58.12 40.85
N LEU A 207 22.74 -57.10 40.76
CA LEU A 207 21.30 -57.14 40.87
C LEU A 207 20.64 -57.30 39.49
N ILE A 208 19.69 -58.23 39.33
CA ILE A 208 18.96 -58.44 38.07
C ILE A 208 17.80 -57.47 38.04
N HIS A 209 17.73 -56.63 37.04
CA HIS A 209 16.64 -55.67 36.83
C HIS A 209 15.63 -56.07 35.77
N ASP A 210 16.08 -56.88 34.80
CA ASP A 210 15.25 -57.37 33.73
C ASP A 210 15.83 -58.60 33.04
N ARG A 211 15.01 -59.26 32.19
CA ARG A 211 15.39 -60.42 31.37
C ARG A 211 14.96 -60.25 29.95
N SER A 212 15.73 -60.72 28.99
CA SER A 212 15.28 -60.74 27.56
C SER A 212 14.05 -61.60 27.39
N ALA A 213 13.25 -61.36 26.37
CA ALA A 213 12.03 -62.13 26.04
C ALA A 213 12.29 -63.64 25.94
N THR A 214 13.46 -64.06 25.46
CA THR A 214 13.89 -65.49 25.40
C THR A 214 14.45 -66.02 26.70
N GLY A 215 14.70 -65.16 27.71
CA GLY A 215 15.33 -65.49 28.95
C GLY A 215 16.85 -65.78 28.88
N ALA A 216 17.46 -65.69 27.67
CA ALA A 216 18.88 -66.01 27.45
C ALA A 216 19.83 -64.87 27.99
N THR A 217 19.32 -63.65 28.17
CA THR A 217 20.11 -62.53 28.66
C THR A 217 19.49 -61.91 29.90
N LEU A 218 20.31 -61.68 30.88
CA LEU A 218 19.96 -60.97 32.13
C LEU A 218 20.53 -59.57 32.10
N TYR A 219 19.72 -58.56 32.40
CA TYR A 219 20.20 -57.19 32.57
C TYR A 219 20.58 -56.96 34.02
N ILE A 220 21.92 -57.06 34.27
CA ILE A 220 22.47 -57.02 35.61
C ILE A 220 23.10 -55.64 35.89
N GLU A 221 22.71 -55.09 37.04
CA GLU A 221 23.39 -53.94 37.64
C GLU A 221 24.59 -54.50 38.44
N PRO A 222 25.82 -54.20 38.04
CA PRO A 222 26.99 -54.63 38.78
C PRO A 222 26.98 -54.12 40.22
N MET A 223 27.38 -54.97 41.18
CA MET A 223 27.32 -54.63 42.60
C MET A 223 28.03 -53.29 42.96
N ARG A 224 29.12 -53.00 42.26
CA ARG A 224 29.88 -51.75 42.42
C ARG A 224 29.15 -50.52 41.98
N LEU A 225 28.10 -50.62 41.16
CA LEU A 225 27.33 -49.49 40.64
C LEU A 225 26.02 -49.23 41.40
N VAL A 226 25.62 -50.13 42.28
CA VAL A 226 24.35 -50.05 43.02
C VAL A 226 24.23 -48.70 43.77
N ASP A 227 25.26 -48.35 44.53
CA ASP A 227 25.27 -47.09 45.30
C ASP A 227 25.26 -45.86 44.37
N LEU A 228 26.03 -45.91 43.27
CA LEU A 228 26.03 -44.79 42.29
C LEU A 228 24.68 -44.65 41.55
N ASN A 229 24.07 -45.76 41.19
CA ASN A 229 22.74 -45.74 40.58
C ASN A 229 21.66 -45.26 41.56
N ASN A 230 21.78 -45.65 42.88
CA ASN A 230 20.90 -45.10 43.90
C ASN A 230 21.08 -43.62 44.08
N GLU A 231 22.31 -43.13 44.22
CA GLU A 231 22.64 -41.69 44.30
C GLU A 231 22.09 -40.91 43.09
N LEU A 232 22.25 -41.48 41.88
CA LEU A 232 21.75 -40.86 40.67
C LEU A 232 20.23 -40.79 40.68
N GLN A 233 19.52 -41.84 41.10
CA GLN A 233 18.08 -41.90 41.20
C GLN A 233 17.54 -40.91 42.23
N GLU A 234 18.16 -40.86 43.42
CA GLU A 234 17.78 -39.89 44.46
C GLU A 234 17.99 -38.45 43.97
N ALA A 235 19.14 -38.16 43.35
CA ALA A 235 19.43 -36.84 42.77
C ALA A 235 18.41 -36.47 41.65
N THR A 236 17.99 -37.43 40.83
CA THR A 236 16.99 -37.20 39.77
C THR A 236 15.63 -36.86 40.36
N LEU A 237 15.17 -37.65 41.36
CA LEU A 237 13.89 -37.34 42.03
C LEU A 237 13.93 -36.01 42.78
N ALA A 238 15.05 -35.68 43.39
CA ALA A 238 15.25 -34.38 44.05
C ALA A 238 15.27 -33.21 43.05
N GLU A 239 15.83 -33.43 41.84
CA GLU A 239 15.83 -32.45 40.76
C GLU A 239 14.42 -32.22 40.26
N GLU A 240 13.63 -33.25 39.96
CA GLU A 240 12.24 -33.15 39.56
C GLU A 240 11.40 -32.38 40.59
N GLN A 241 11.59 -32.67 41.89
CA GLN A 241 10.89 -31.92 42.97
C GLN A 241 11.31 -30.46 43.02
N GLU A 242 12.59 -30.15 42.82
CA GLU A 242 13.08 -28.76 42.80
C GLU A 242 12.54 -28.01 41.59
N VAL A 243 12.52 -28.62 40.39
CA VAL A 243 11.91 -28.05 39.17
C VAL A 243 10.43 -27.74 39.43
N LEU A 244 9.68 -28.68 39.99
CA LEU A 244 8.27 -28.47 40.32
C LEU A 244 8.08 -27.30 41.31
N ARG A 245 8.96 -27.21 42.33
CA ARG A 245 8.99 -26.09 43.29
C ARG A 245 9.22 -24.76 42.61
N ILE A 246 10.18 -24.68 41.66
CA ILE A 246 10.45 -23.47 40.87
C ILE A 246 9.21 -23.08 40.08
N TYR A 247 8.56 -24.03 39.38
CA TYR A 247 7.36 -23.72 38.59
C TYR A 247 6.20 -23.30 39.48
N LYS A 248 6.05 -23.87 40.65
CA LYS A 248 5.06 -23.44 41.66
C LYS A 248 5.30 -21.98 42.07
N GLU A 249 6.55 -21.64 42.45
CA GLU A 249 6.93 -20.27 42.80
C GLU A 249 6.62 -19.27 41.69
N LEU A 250 6.96 -19.61 40.42
CA LEU A 250 6.67 -18.78 39.28
C LEU A 250 5.15 -18.65 39.05
N THR A 251 4.42 -19.74 39.23
CA THR A 251 2.94 -19.73 39.13
C THR A 251 2.31 -18.79 40.14
N GLU A 252 2.80 -18.76 41.38
CA GLU A 252 2.33 -17.86 42.43
C GLU A 252 2.62 -16.40 42.08
N LEU A 253 3.79 -16.10 41.51
CA LEU A 253 4.12 -14.76 40.98
C LEU A 253 3.20 -14.36 39.82
N VAL A 254 2.92 -15.28 38.87
CA VAL A 254 1.97 -15.03 37.78
C VAL A 254 0.58 -14.77 38.35
N ARG A 255 0.12 -15.56 39.36
CA ARG A 255 -1.17 -15.37 40.01
C ARG A 255 -1.34 -13.97 40.58
N ALA A 256 -0.30 -13.47 41.24
CA ALA A 256 -0.31 -12.12 41.83
C ALA A 256 -0.48 -11.01 40.79
N HIS A 257 -0.09 -11.26 39.52
CA HIS A 257 -0.19 -10.31 38.41
C HIS A 257 -1.28 -10.66 37.38
N ALA A 258 -2.09 -11.71 37.60
CA ALA A 258 -2.99 -12.25 36.60
C ALA A 258 -4.01 -11.23 36.09
N ASP A 259 -4.56 -10.37 36.96
CA ASP A 259 -5.54 -9.35 36.57
C ASP A 259 -4.91 -8.27 35.64
N THR A 260 -3.74 -7.79 36.02
CA THR A 260 -3.03 -6.79 35.24
C THR A 260 -2.52 -7.36 33.91
N LEU A 261 -2.12 -8.63 33.87
CA LEU A 261 -1.74 -9.33 32.65
C LEU A 261 -2.93 -9.54 31.70
N LEU A 262 -4.11 -9.84 32.21
CA LEU A 262 -5.32 -9.98 31.42
C LEU A 262 -5.79 -8.64 30.85
N ASP A 263 -5.69 -7.53 31.62
CA ASP A 263 -5.99 -6.19 31.10
C ASP A 263 -4.99 -5.79 30.00
N ALA A 264 -3.69 -6.00 30.21
CA ALA A 264 -2.67 -5.77 29.18
C ALA A 264 -2.93 -6.61 27.93
N CYS A 265 -3.28 -7.89 28.09
CA CYS A 265 -3.63 -8.80 27.01
C CYS A 265 -4.79 -8.25 26.16
N LYS A 266 -5.85 -7.78 26.79
CA LYS A 266 -7.01 -7.19 26.11
C LYS A 266 -6.63 -5.95 25.30
N ARG A 267 -5.87 -5.03 25.90
CA ARG A 267 -5.44 -3.78 25.26
C ARG A 267 -4.50 -4.03 24.08
N VAL A 268 -3.49 -4.87 24.27
CA VAL A 268 -2.54 -5.22 23.21
C VAL A 268 -3.24 -5.96 22.08
N SER A 269 -4.13 -6.91 22.39
CA SER A 269 -4.90 -7.62 21.37
C SER A 269 -5.83 -6.71 20.57
N HIS A 270 -6.33 -5.62 21.19
CA HIS A 270 -7.07 -4.60 20.44
C HIS A 270 -6.15 -3.90 19.40
N VAL A 271 -4.96 -3.47 19.82
CA VAL A 271 -3.99 -2.86 18.89
C VAL A 271 -3.64 -3.83 17.76
N GLU A 272 -3.35 -5.10 18.05
CA GLU A 272 -3.08 -6.12 17.04
C GLU A 272 -4.25 -6.32 16.07
N PHE A 273 -5.47 -6.29 16.58
CA PHE A 273 -6.68 -6.34 15.76
C PHE A 273 -6.79 -5.12 14.83
N VAL A 274 -6.48 -3.91 15.33
CA VAL A 274 -6.45 -2.68 14.49
C VAL A 274 -5.37 -2.77 13.40
N TYR A 275 -4.21 -3.34 13.71
CA TYR A 275 -3.19 -3.63 12.69
C TYR A 275 -3.66 -4.65 11.66
N GLY A 276 -4.42 -5.66 12.06
CA GLY A 276 -5.07 -6.59 11.13
C GLY A 276 -6.02 -5.88 10.18
N LYS A 277 -6.85 -4.93 10.68
CA LYS A 277 -7.70 -4.08 9.84
C LYS A 277 -6.88 -3.23 8.86
N ALA A 278 -5.78 -2.65 9.31
CA ALA A 278 -4.89 -1.84 8.49
C ALA A 278 -4.22 -2.66 7.38
N GLU A 279 -3.70 -3.84 7.70
CA GLU A 279 -3.10 -4.76 6.72
C GLU A 279 -4.11 -5.19 5.66
N LEU A 280 -5.34 -5.53 6.07
CA LEU A 280 -6.42 -5.85 5.14
C LEU A 280 -6.75 -4.65 4.23
N ALA A 281 -6.79 -3.43 4.80
CA ALA A 281 -7.05 -2.20 4.06
C ALA A 281 -5.96 -1.93 3.00
N ILE A 282 -4.68 -2.09 3.34
CA ILE A 282 -3.56 -1.92 2.41
C ILE A 282 -3.65 -2.93 1.27
N ARG A 283 -3.89 -4.21 1.57
CA ARG A 283 -4.03 -5.27 0.55
C ARG A 283 -5.17 -5.00 -0.44
N MET A 284 -6.28 -4.44 0.04
CA MET A 284 -7.44 -4.09 -0.78
C MET A 284 -7.31 -2.70 -1.44
N LYS A 285 -6.24 -1.95 -1.18
CA LYS A 285 -6.10 -0.53 -1.54
C LYS A 285 -7.33 0.26 -1.11
N ALA A 286 -7.75 0.03 0.14
CA ALA A 286 -8.92 0.62 0.74
C ALA A 286 -8.63 2.01 1.31
N VAL A 287 -9.67 2.83 1.40
CA VAL A 287 -9.60 4.18 1.97
C VAL A 287 -10.61 4.33 3.09
N ARG A 288 -10.36 5.27 3.99
CA ARG A 288 -11.34 5.71 4.98
C ARG A 288 -12.47 6.45 4.28
N ALA A 289 -13.69 5.93 4.35
CA ALA A 289 -14.86 6.65 3.87
C ALA A 289 -15.25 7.77 4.85
N ILE A 290 -15.82 8.84 4.28
CA ILE A 290 -16.38 9.95 5.06
C ILE A 290 -17.79 9.53 5.50
N ILE A 291 -18.08 9.63 6.80
CA ILE A 291 -19.43 9.38 7.31
C ILE A 291 -20.28 10.59 7.01
N SER A 292 -21.27 10.45 6.11
CA SER A 292 -22.19 11.51 5.75
C SER A 292 -23.00 11.99 6.97
N GLN A 293 -23.25 13.30 7.05
CA GLN A 293 -24.20 13.86 8.02
C GLN A 293 -25.64 13.66 7.56
N GLY A 294 -25.86 13.54 6.24
CA GLY A 294 -27.13 13.25 5.61
C GLY A 294 -27.33 11.76 5.32
N ARG A 295 -28.13 11.49 4.29
CA ARG A 295 -28.41 10.11 3.80
C ARG A 295 -27.72 9.85 2.46
N GLU A 296 -26.61 10.50 2.21
CA GLU A 296 -25.95 10.48 0.93
C GLU A 296 -24.95 9.34 0.84
N VAL A 297 -25.10 8.51 -0.17
CA VAL A 297 -24.10 7.55 -0.64
C VAL A 297 -23.39 8.15 -1.84
N ASN A 298 -22.08 8.23 -1.80
CA ASN A 298 -21.25 8.59 -2.92
C ASN A 298 -19.98 7.72 -2.89
N LEU A 299 -20.06 6.56 -3.53
CA LEU A 299 -18.93 5.64 -3.65
C LEU A 299 -18.21 5.90 -4.98
N LEU A 300 -16.97 6.36 -4.90
CA LEU A 300 -16.12 6.66 -6.06
C LEU A 300 -15.25 5.45 -6.39
N GLN A 301 -15.36 4.93 -7.61
CA GLN A 301 -14.55 3.81 -8.10
C GLN A 301 -14.50 2.63 -7.11
N ALA A 302 -15.66 2.30 -6.53
CA ALA A 302 -15.80 1.21 -5.57
C ALA A 302 -15.50 -0.14 -6.25
N ARG A 303 -14.81 -1.01 -5.54
CA ARG A 303 -14.42 -2.34 -5.97
C ARG A 303 -14.99 -3.39 -5.03
N HIS A 304 -15.51 -4.49 -5.58
CA HIS A 304 -16.01 -5.59 -4.75
C HIS A 304 -14.81 -6.34 -4.12
N PRO A 305 -14.70 -6.40 -2.77
CA PRO A 305 -13.49 -6.92 -2.10
C PRO A 305 -13.25 -8.42 -2.27
N MET A 306 -14.25 -9.15 -2.77
CA MET A 306 -14.14 -10.60 -3.03
C MET A 306 -13.67 -10.92 -4.46
N LEU A 307 -13.64 -9.94 -5.37
CA LEU A 307 -13.12 -10.11 -6.72
C LEU A 307 -11.62 -9.83 -6.77
N ALA A 308 -10.92 -10.57 -7.62
CA ALA A 308 -9.48 -10.37 -7.80
C ALA A 308 -9.18 -8.98 -8.38
N PRO A 309 -8.09 -8.31 -7.95
CA PRO A 309 -7.77 -6.94 -8.36
C PRO A 309 -7.59 -6.74 -9.88
N ASN A 310 -7.23 -7.79 -10.62
CA ASN A 310 -7.08 -7.80 -12.08
C ASN A 310 -8.40 -8.03 -12.84
N VAL A 311 -9.46 -8.42 -12.15
CA VAL A 311 -10.77 -8.74 -12.75
C VAL A 311 -11.81 -7.69 -12.36
N VAL A 312 -11.71 -7.13 -11.14
CA VAL A 312 -12.69 -6.18 -10.63
C VAL A 312 -12.68 -4.87 -11.44
N VAL A 313 -13.85 -4.47 -11.89
CA VAL A 313 -14.04 -3.17 -12.56
C VAL A 313 -14.56 -2.16 -11.53
N PRO A 314 -13.84 -1.05 -11.31
CA PRO A 314 -14.26 -0.03 -10.37
C PRO A 314 -15.57 0.64 -10.82
N THR A 315 -16.51 0.81 -9.89
CA THR A 315 -17.85 1.35 -10.15
C THR A 315 -18.15 2.54 -9.26
N THR A 316 -18.70 3.62 -9.81
CA THR A 316 -19.18 4.77 -9.04
C THR A 316 -20.67 4.63 -8.77
N ILE A 317 -21.07 4.68 -7.49
CA ILE A 317 -22.46 4.54 -7.05
C ILE A 317 -22.87 5.78 -6.26
N THR A 318 -23.91 6.47 -6.73
CA THR A 318 -24.49 7.63 -6.04
C THR A 318 -25.94 7.35 -5.67
N LEU A 319 -26.36 7.75 -4.46
CA LEU A 319 -27.74 7.56 -3.98
C LEU A 319 -28.00 8.54 -2.83
N GLY A 320 -29.25 8.99 -2.68
CA GLY A 320 -29.65 9.82 -1.54
C GLY A 320 -29.56 11.34 -1.75
N THR A 321 -28.96 11.82 -2.85
CA THR A 321 -28.89 13.25 -3.19
C THR A 321 -30.05 13.68 -4.08
N LYS A 322 -29.97 13.40 -5.38
CA LYS A 322 -31.02 13.73 -6.38
C LYS A 322 -32.16 12.73 -6.38
N TYR A 323 -31.87 11.49 -6.10
CA TYR A 323 -32.80 10.35 -6.07
C TYR A 323 -32.47 9.44 -4.87
N ARG A 324 -33.50 8.73 -4.40
CA ARG A 324 -33.40 7.77 -3.29
C ARG A 324 -33.46 6.33 -3.75
N ILE A 325 -33.91 6.11 -4.97
CA ILE A 325 -34.06 4.78 -5.56
C ILE A 325 -33.26 4.75 -6.86
N LEU A 326 -32.34 3.78 -6.98
CA LEU A 326 -31.58 3.50 -8.19
C LEU A 326 -32.04 2.16 -8.77
N LEU A 327 -32.63 2.22 -9.97
CA LEU A 327 -33.10 1.05 -10.74
C LEU A 327 -32.02 0.63 -11.72
N ILE A 328 -31.43 -0.55 -11.53
CA ILE A 328 -30.37 -1.07 -12.38
C ILE A 328 -30.92 -2.02 -13.41
N THR A 329 -30.61 -1.77 -14.67
CA THR A 329 -31.03 -2.55 -15.82
C THR A 329 -29.84 -3.12 -16.59
N GLY A 330 -30.07 -4.12 -17.44
CA GLY A 330 -29.03 -4.76 -18.24
C GLY A 330 -29.12 -6.28 -18.21
N SER A 331 -28.16 -6.98 -18.85
CA SER A 331 -28.11 -8.45 -18.85
C SER A 331 -27.78 -9.01 -17.45
N ASN A 332 -28.26 -10.21 -17.13
CA ASN A 332 -27.98 -10.86 -15.82
C ASN A 332 -26.50 -11.11 -15.60
N THR A 333 -25.75 -11.42 -16.65
CA THR A 333 -24.29 -11.59 -16.63
C THR A 333 -23.53 -10.25 -16.52
N GLY A 334 -24.21 -9.10 -16.61
CA GLY A 334 -23.60 -7.78 -16.70
C GLY A 334 -23.01 -7.22 -15.40
N GLY A 335 -23.29 -7.81 -14.23
CA GLY A 335 -22.79 -7.33 -12.92
C GLY A 335 -23.78 -6.50 -12.11
N LYS A 336 -25.11 -6.57 -12.39
CA LYS A 336 -26.17 -5.95 -11.58
C LYS A 336 -26.07 -6.40 -10.13
N THR A 337 -26.08 -7.71 -9.91
CA THR A 337 -25.93 -8.37 -8.59
C THR A 337 -24.63 -7.96 -7.88
N VAL A 338 -23.52 -7.87 -8.61
CA VAL A 338 -22.23 -7.44 -8.05
C VAL A 338 -22.30 -5.98 -7.57
N SER A 339 -22.99 -5.10 -8.30
CA SER A 339 -23.16 -3.69 -7.89
C SER A 339 -23.98 -3.55 -6.62
N LEU A 340 -25.08 -4.33 -6.51
CA LEU A 340 -25.92 -4.42 -5.29
C LEU A 340 -25.09 -4.93 -4.10
N LYS A 341 -24.41 -6.06 -4.26
CA LYS A 341 -23.54 -6.64 -3.23
C LYS A 341 -22.43 -5.68 -2.84
N THR A 342 -21.81 -4.97 -3.79
CA THR A 342 -20.75 -4.00 -3.50
C THR A 342 -21.25 -2.90 -2.57
N LEU A 343 -22.38 -2.27 -2.86
CA LEU A 343 -22.95 -1.22 -2.02
C LEU A 343 -23.22 -1.74 -0.60
N GLY A 344 -23.90 -2.86 -0.48
CA GLY A 344 -24.29 -3.43 0.82
C GLY A 344 -23.06 -3.86 1.65
N LEU A 345 -22.11 -4.54 1.01
CA LEU A 345 -20.91 -5.03 1.67
C LEU A 345 -20.01 -3.87 2.15
N LEU A 346 -19.79 -2.85 1.31
CA LEU A 346 -18.99 -1.69 1.70
C LEU A 346 -19.66 -0.87 2.82
N ALA A 347 -20.99 -0.80 2.85
CA ALA A 347 -21.73 -0.19 3.95
C ALA A 347 -21.54 -0.96 5.27
N LEU A 348 -21.62 -2.31 5.25
CA LEU A 348 -21.32 -3.16 6.40
C LEU A 348 -19.87 -3.00 6.88
N MET A 349 -18.91 -3.00 5.94
CA MET A 349 -17.48 -2.80 6.26
C MET A 349 -17.27 -1.45 6.95
N ASN A 350 -17.78 -0.36 6.38
CA ASN A 350 -17.64 0.97 6.95
C ASN A 350 -18.23 1.06 8.37
N GLN A 351 -19.43 0.53 8.57
CA GLN A 351 -20.09 0.50 9.89
C GLN A 351 -19.38 -0.42 10.90
N SER A 352 -18.52 -1.33 10.44
CA SER A 352 -17.67 -2.16 11.28
C SER A 352 -16.29 -1.54 11.55
N GLY A 353 -16.04 -0.29 11.16
CA GLY A 353 -14.76 0.39 11.34
C GLY A 353 -13.67 -0.16 10.41
N LEU A 354 -14.05 -0.69 9.25
CA LEU A 354 -13.13 -1.12 8.19
C LEU A 354 -13.06 -0.08 7.07
N CYS A 355 -11.87 0.21 6.59
CA CYS A 355 -11.68 0.96 5.36
C CYS A 355 -12.28 0.21 4.16
N ILE A 356 -12.75 0.93 3.14
CA ILE A 356 -13.43 0.36 1.98
C ILE A 356 -12.60 0.47 0.71
N PRO A 357 -12.59 -0.53 -0.18
CA PRO A 357 -11.90 -0.48 -1.46
C PRO A 357 -12.61 0.45 -2.45
N ALA A 358 -12.37 1.74 -2.30
CA ALA A 358 -12.92 2.83 -3.11
C ALA A 358 -11.86 3.94 -3.26
N ASP A 359 -12.20 5.00 -4.02
CA ASP A 359 -11.32 6.17 -4.10
C ASP A 359 -11.61 7.17 -2.96
N SER A 360 -10.59 7.97 -2.62
CA SER A 360 -10.68 9.01 -1.59
C SER A 360 -11.79 10.01 -1.89
N GLY A 361 -12.51 10.43 -0.86
CA GLY A 361 -13.70 11.28 -0.97
C GLY A 361 -15.01 10.51 -1.08
N SER A 362 -14.97 9.17 -1.04
CA SER A 362 -16.18 8.35 -0.91
C SER A 362 -16.88 8.60 0.41
N THR A 363 -18.22 8.72 0.35
CA THR A 363 -19.07 8.98 1.53
C THR A 363 -20.14 7.91 1.68
N LEU A 364 -20.42 7.53 2.92
CA LEU A 364 -21.48 6.61 3.29
C LEU A 364 -22.23 7.11 4.53
N PRO A 365 -23.57 7.00 4.57
CA PRO A 365 -24.34 7.22 5.80
C PRO A 365 -24.26 6.01 6.72
N ILE A 366 -24.74 6.16 7.95
CA ILE A 366 -24.96 5.05 8.88
C ILE A 366 -26.39 4.56 8.69
N PHE A 367 -26.52 3.30 8.29
CA PHE A 367 -27.82 2.63 8.14
C PHE A 367 -28.21 1.96 9.47
N HIS A 368 -29.50 2.04 9.84
CA HIS A 368 -30.04 1.29 10.97
C HIS A 368 -30.15 -0.19 10.61
N HIS A 369 -30.65 -0.50 9.41
CA HIS A 369 -30.66 -1.85 8.87
C HIS A 369 -30.27 -1.82 7.39
N ILE A 370 -29.62 -2.88 6.95
CA ILE A 370 -29.33 -3.16 5.55
C ILE A 370 -30.08 -4.42 5.19
N TYR A 371 -31.12 -4.28 4.40
CA TYR A 371 -31.91 -5.40 3.91
C TYR A 371 -31.41 -5.80 2.52
N ALA A 372 -31.17 -7.09 2.32
CA ALA A 372 -30.73 -7.64 1.05
C ALA A 372 -31.57 -8.88 0.71
N ASP A 373 -32.13 -8.87 -0.50
CA ASP A 373 -32.73 -10.01 -1.16
C ASP A 373 -32.01 -10.16 -2.51
N ILE A 374 -30.92 -10.94 -2.52
CA ILE A 374 -29.98 -11.07 -3.62
C ILE A 374 -29.58 -12.53 -3.78
N GLY A 375 -29.69 -13.06 -5.00
CA GLY A 375 -29.26 -14.40 -5.38
C GLY A 375 -30.41 -15.33 -5.68
N ASP A 376 -30.17 -16.30 -6.59
CA ASP A 376 -31.07 -17.39 -6.90
C ASP A 376 -30.94 -18.48 -5.84
N GLU A 377 -31.95 -18.72 -5.02
CA GLU A 377 -32.07 -19.95 -4.25
C GLU A 377 -32.40 -21.14 -5.19
N GLN A 378 -31.40 -21.62 -5.91
CA GLN A 378 -31.46 -22.90 -6.63
C GLN A 378 -31.24 -24.09 -5.67
N SER A 379 -31.85 -24.08 -4.50
CA SER A 379 -31.87 -25.27 -3.67
C SER A 379 -33.06 -26.14 -4.08
N ILE A 380 -32.74 -27.34 -4.57
CA ILE A 380 -33.70 -28.39 -4.99
C ILE A 380 -34.69 -28.78 -3.87
N GLU A 381 -34.42 -28.39 -2.63
CA GLU A 381 -35.24 -28.73 -1.43
C GLU A 381 -36.35 -27.74 -1.12
N ALA A 382 -36.42 -26.56 -1.71
CA ALA A 382 -37.49 -25.59 -1.50
C ALA A 382 -38.58 -25.73 -2.56
N SER A 383 -39.62 -26.44 -2.28
CA SER A 383 -40.83 -26.69 -3.10
C SER A 383 -41.74 -25.47 -3.29
N LEU A 384 -41.37 -24.29 -2.82
CA LEU A 384 -42.02 -23.01 -3.10
C LEU A 384 -41.34 -22.40 -4.34
N SER A 385 -42.14 -21.88 -5.30
CA SER A 385 -41.63 -21.19 -6.48
C SER A 385 -40.69 -20.07 -6.03
N THR A 386 -39.61 -19.81 -6.78
CA THR A 386 -38.66 -18.72 -6.53
C THR A 386 -39.36 -17.39 -6.28
N PHE A 387 -40.44 -17.10 -6.97
CA PHE A 387 -41.31 -15.94 -6.77
C PHE A 387 -41.87 -15.85 -5.36
N SER A 388 -42.42 -16.96 -4.79
CA SER A 388 -42.98 -16.96 -3.44
C SER A 388 -41.94 -16.72 -2.35
N ALA A 389 -40.73 -17.23 -2.51
CA ALA A 389 -39.63 -17.01 -1.59
C ALA A 389 -39.17 -15.55 -1.56
N HIS A 390 -38.89 -14.96 -2.74
CA HIS A 390 -38.58 -13.54 -2.88
C HIS A 390 -39.69 -12.65 -2.33
N MET A 391 -40.95 -12.92 -2.67
CA MET A 391 -42.09 -12.13 -2.20
C MET A 391 -42.26 -12.20 -0.68
N SER A 392 -42.04 -13.36 -0.09
CA SER A 392 -42.06 -13.52 1.38
C SER A 392 -40.97 -12.67 2.06
N GLN A 393 -39.77 -12.58 1.46
CA GLN A 393 -38.69 -11.76 1.96
C GLN A 393 -39.02 -10.25 1.81
N VAL A 394 -39.52 -9.84 0.64
CA VAL A 394 -39.96 -8.46 0.40
C VAL A 394 -41.03 -8.04 1.41
N ILE A 395 -42.04 -8.90 1.68
CA ILE A 395 -43.07 -8.64 2.68
C ILE A 395 -42.49 -8.42 4.08
N ARG A 396 -41.47 -9.21 4.46
CA ARG A 396 -40.80 -9.02 5.77
C ARG A 396 -40.07 -7.67 5.83
N ILE A 397 -39.42 -7.25 4.74
CA ILE A 397 -38.74 -5.95 4.64
C ILE A 397 -39.76 -4.82 4.72
N LEU A 398 -40.86 -4.88 3.94
CA LEU A 398 -41.92 -3.87 3.89
C LEU A 398 -42.52 -3.56 5.28
N LYS A 399 -42.64 -4.59 6.14
CA LYS A 399 -43.17 -4.44 7.52
C LYS A 399 -42.22 -3.70 8.47
N LYS A 400 -40.91 -3.72 8.22
CA LYS A 400 -39.89 -3.24 9.16
C LYS A 400 -39.14 -2.00 8.69
N VAL A 401 -39.15 -1.74 7.39
CA VAL A 401 -38.34 -0.70 6.77
C VAL A 401 -38.66 0.70 7.29
N GLY A 402 -37.64 1.45 7.61
CA GLY A 402 -37.66 2.85 8.01
C GLY A 402 -36.85 3.76 7.07
N PRO A 403 -36.89 5.07 7.32
CA PRO A 403 -36.24 6.06 6.46
C PRO A 403 -34.70 6.02 6.47
N ASN A 404 -34.08 5.41 7.48
CA ASN A 404 -32.63 5.30 7.62
C ASN A 404 -32.10 3.92 7.23
N ASP A 405 -32.88 3.14 6.49
CA ASP A 405 -32.50 1.81 6.07
C ASP A 405 -32.05 1.80 4.60
N LEU A 406 -31.23 0.82 4.26
CA LEU A 406 -30.83 0.49 2.89
C LEU A 406 -31.54 -0.78 2.45
N VAL A 407 -32.19 -0.75 1.29
CA VAL A 407 -32.88 -1.90 0.68
C VAL A 407 -32.21 -2.26 -0.63
N LEU A 408 -31.79 -3.51 -0.75
CA LEU A 408 -31.12 -4.08 -1.92
C LEU A 408 -31.94 -5.25 -2.43
N LEU A 409 -32.56 -5.12 -3.59
CA LEU A 409 -33.40 -6.16 -4.21
C LEU A 409 -32.85 -6.53 -5.58
N ASP A 410 -32.65 -7.81 -5.80
CA ASP A 410 -32.24 -8.32 -7.11
C ASP A 410 -33.45 -8.92 -7.83
N GLU A 411 -33.54 -8.70 -9.14
CA GLU A 411 -34.56 -9.22 -10.04
C GLU A 411 -36.03 -9.00 -9.58
N LEU A 412 -36.34 -7.77 -9.13
CA LEU A 412 -37.67 -7.46 -8.61
C LEU A 412 -38.78 -7.75 -9.62
N GLY A 413 -39.76 -8.57 -9.20
CA GLY A 413 -40.92 -8.96 -9.99
C GLY A 413 -40.70 -10.20 -10.88
N SER A 414 -39.52 -10.80 -10.91
CA SER A 414 -39.22 -12.02 -11.68
C SER A 414 -40.00 -13.24 -11.15
N GLY A 415 -40.19 -14.22 -12.04
CA GLY A 415 -40.78 -15.51 -11.68
C GLY A 415 -42.31 -15.57 -11.72
N THR A 416 -42.99 -14.54 -12.29
CA THR A 416 -44.44 -14.51 -12.57
C THR A 416 -44.70 -13.94 -13.96
N ASP A 417 -45.98 -13.76 -14.33
CA ASP A 417 -46.34 -13.09 -15.56
C ASP A 417 -45.68 -11.69 -15.66
N PRO A 418 -45.07 -11.32 -16.82
CA PRO A 418 -44.34 -10.07 -16.94
C PRO A 418 -45.17 -8.79 -16.66
N GLU A 419 -46.46 -8.78 -17.01
CA GLU A 419 -47.35 -7.61 -16.77
C GLU A 419 -47.71 -7.49 -15.30
N GLU A 420 -48.02 -8.60 -14.64
CA GLU A 420 -48.28 -8.64 -13.20
C GLU A 420 -47.03 -8.35 -12.39
N GLY A 421 -45.88 -8.94 -12.78
CA GLY A 421 -44.57 -8.76 -12.13
C GLY A 421 -44.11 -7.31 -12.20
N SER A 422 -44.27 -6.64 -13.35
CA SER A 422 -43.94 -5.23 -13.52
C SER A 422 -44.84 -4.30 -12.71
N ALA A 423 -46.16 -4.54 -12.71
CA ALA A 423 -47.12 -3.76 -11.90
C ALA A 423 -46.84 -3.87 -10.41
N LEU A 424 -46.56 -5.10 -9.94
CA LEU A 424 -46.20 -5.37 -8.55
C LEU A 424 -44.86 -4.72 -8.18
N GLY A 425 -43.87 -4.80 -9.07
CA GLY A 425 -42.59 -4.15 -8.90
C GLY A 425 -42.69 -2.63 -8.73
N ILE A 426 -43.48 -1.96 -9.56
CA ILE A 426 -43.80 -0.52 -9.45
C ILE A 426 -44.43 -0.21 -8.09
N ALA A 427 -45.44 -0.99 -7.68
CA ALA A 427 -46.15 -0.78 -6.42
C ALA A 427 -45.20 -0.93 -5.20
N ILE A 428 -44.30 -1.91 -5.23
CA ILE A 428 -43.30 -2.13 -4.18
C ILE A 428 -42.29 -0.96 -4.12
N ILE A 429 -41.78 -0.51 -5.27
CA ILE A 429 -40.88 0.63 -5.35
C ILE A 429 -41.55 1.89 -4.79
N GLU A 430 -42.81 2.14 -5.16
CA GLU A 430 -43.56 3.30 -4.69
C GLU A 430 -43.81 3.26 -3.16
N TYR A 431 -44.02 2.07 -2.61
CA TYR A 431 -44.15 1.92 -1.16
C TYR A 431 -42.83 2.26 -0.44
N PHE A 432 -41.65 1.76 -0.90
CA PHE A 432 -40.37 2.11 -0.36
C PHE A 432 -40.04 3.59 -0.51
N ARG A 433 -40.39 4.19 -1.66
CA ARG A 433 -40.26 5.62 -1.93
C ARG A 433 -41.02 6.46 -0.88
N LYS A 434 -42.24 6.09 -0.55
CA LYS A 434 -43.08 6.73 0.49
C LYS A 434 -42.50 6.57 1.90
N LYS A 435 -41.92 5.43 2.18
CA LYS A 435 -41.17 5.19 3.45
C LYS A 435 -39.87 5.98 3.57
N GLY A 436 -39.32 6.47 2.47
CA GLY A 436 -38.14 7.30 2.42
C GLY A 436 -36.84 6.54 2.62
N ALA A 437 -36.82 5.21 2.50
CA ALA A 437 -35.63 4.38 2.53
C ALA A 437 -34.75 4.64 1.29
N LEU A 438 -33.44 4.37 1.40
CA LEU A 438 -32.56 4.28 0.25
C LEU A 438 -32.68 2.90 -0.37
N MET A 439 -32.83 2.84 -1.68
CA MET A 439 -33.06 1.56 -2.37
C MET A 439 -32.22 1.46 -3.64
N MET A 440 -31.62 0.30 -3.83
CA MET A 440 -31.00 -0.09 -5.09
C MET A 440 -31.63 -1.40 -5.55
N VAL A 441 -32.18 -1.43 -6.74
CA VAL A 441 -32.97 -2.57 -7.20
C VAL A 441 -32.58 -2.92 -8.62
N SER A 442 -32.43 -4.19 -8.93
CA SER A 442 -32.24 -4.66 -10.31
C SER A 442 -33.54 -5.18 -10.91
N THR A 443 -33.69 -5.01 -12.21
CA THR A 443 -34.81 -5.54 -12.97
C THR A 443 -34.48 -5.71 -14.47
N HIS A 444 -35.24 -6.49 -15.14
CA HIS A 444 -35.21 -6.63 -16.62
C HIS A 444 -36.49 -6.12 -17.31
N TYR A 445 -37.49 -5.63 -16.57
CA TYR A 445 -38.77 -5.12 -17.11
C TYR A 445 -38.63 -3.71 -17.65
N ASN A 446 -39.18 -3.49 -18.89
CA ASN A 446 -39.14 -2.18 -19.55
C ASN A 446 -40.10 -1.17 -18.90
N GLU A 447 -41.20 -1.64 -18.32
CA GLU A 447 -42.23 -0.83 -17.64
C GLU A 447 -41.60 -0.12 -16.43
N LEU A 448 -40.73 -0.79 -15.68
CA LEU A 448 -40.00 -0.20 -14.55
C LEU A 448 -38.98 0.85 -15.03
N LYS A 449 -38.32 0.65 -16.17
CA LYS A 449 -37.42 1.66 -16.78
C LYS A 449 -38.18 2.95 -17.09
N THR A 450 -39.36 2.81 -17.69
CA THR A 450 -40.25 3.94 -18.03
C THR A 450 -40.76 4.66 -16.79
N TYR A 451 -41.17 3.88 -15.77
CA TYR A 451 -41.56 4.41 -14.46
C TYR A 451 -40.48 5.26 -13.83
N ALA A 452 -39.20 4.81 -13.86
CA ALA A 452 -38.10 5.55 -13.31
C ALA A 452 -37.84 6.89 -14.01
N TYR A 453 -38.04 6.98 -15.33
CA TYR A 453 -37.92 8.25 -16.05
C TYR A 453 -39.06 9.24 -15.72
N GLN A 454 -40.22 8.74 -15.41
CA GLN A 454 -41.42 9.56 -15.13
C GLN A 454 -41.52 9.98 -13.66
N THR A 455 -40.79 9.30 -12.75
CA THR A 455 -41.01 9.45 -11.31
C THR A 455 -39.83 10.18 -10.65
N LYS A 456 -40.11 11.35 -10.07
CA LYS A 456 -39.12 12.13 -9.34
C LYS A 456 -38.62 11.35 -8.13
N GLY A 457 -37.32 11.24 -7.99
CA GLY A 457 -36.66 10.54 -6.87
C GLY A 457 -36.32 9.08 -7.14
N VAL A 458 -36.61 8.59 -8.34
CA VAL A 458 -36.17 7.30 -8.89
C VAL A 458 -35.25 7.60 -10.07
N GLU A 459 -34.16 6.90 -10.21
CA GLU A 459 -33.19 7.09 -11.29
C GLU A 459 -32.87 5.75 -11.95
N ASN A 460 -32.66 5.79 -13.26
CA ASN A 460 -32.20 4.64 -14.03
C ASN A 460 -30.69 4.51 -13.99
N GLY A 461 -30.21 3.29 -13.94
CA GLY A 461 -28.83 2.93 -14.18
C GLY A 461 -28.73 1.68 -15.06
N HIS A 462 -27.67 1.55 -15.81
CA HIS A 462 -27.43 0.32 -16.55
C HIS A 462 -25.98 -0.14 -16.37
N VAL A 463 -25.80 -1.45 -16.43
CA VAL A 463 -24.46 -2.04 -16.50
C VAL A 463 -24.09 -2.21 -17.98
N GLU A 464 -22.94 -1.64 -18.34
CA GLU A 464 -22.46 -1.62 -19.73
C GLU A 464 -22.11 -3.04 -20.21
N PHE A 465 -22.48 -3.35 -21.44
CA PHE A 465 -22.18 -4.58 -22.14
C PHE A 465 -21.47 -4.27 -23.46
N ASP A 466 -20.34 -4.91 -23.70
CA ASP A 466 -19.60 -4.74 -24.97
C ASP A 466 -20.16 -5.67 -26.04
N GLU A 467 -20.88 -5.09 -26.97
CA GLU A 467 -21.49 -5.81 -28.10
C GLU A 467 -20.44 -6.45 -29.03
N ARG A 468 -19.19 -5.95 -29.06
CA ARG A 468 -18.14 -6.48 -29.94
C ARG A 468 -17.49 -7.73 -29.38
N THR A 469 -17.31 -7.78 -28.06
CA THR A 469 -16.67 -8.92 -27.39
C THR A 469 -17.66 -9.87 -26.77
N LEU A 470 -18.97 -9.54 -26.73
CA LEU A 470 -20.03 -10.23 -25.99
C LEU A 470 -19.69 -10.45 -24.51
N ARG A 471 -18.96 -9.52 -23.94
CA ARG A 471 -18.57 -9.58 -22.53
C ARG A 471 -19.11 -8.37 -21.77
N PRO A 472 -19.54 -8.56 -20.51
CA PRO A 472 -19.89 -7.44 -19.68
C PRO A 472 -18.62 -6.60 -19.39
N THR A 473 -18.75 -5.28 -19.43
CA THR A 473 -17.69 -4.38 -19.00
C THR A 473 -17.76 -4.11 -17.49
N TYR A 474 -18.84 -4.53 -16.83
CA TYR A 474 -19.14 -4.32 -15.40
C TYR A 474 -19.20 -2.84 -14.97
N ARG A 475 -19.25 -1.89 -15.90
CA ARG A 475 -19.36 -0.46 -15.63
C ARG A 475 -20.80 -0.05 -15.45
N LEU A 476 -21.10 0.61 -14.31
CA LEU A 476 -22.41 1.17 -14.04
C LEU A 476 -22.51 2.62 -14.57
N HIS A 477 -23.48 2.87 -15.42
CA HIS A 477 -23.83 4.20 -15.91
C HIS A 477 -25.18 4.62 -15.30
N ILE A 478 -25.18 5.73 -14.56
CA ILE A 478 -26.38 6.27 -13.90
C ILE A 478 -26.97 7.38 -14.77
N GLY A 479 -28.29 7.52 -14.76
CA GLY A 479 -29.05 8.48 -15.58
C GLY A 479 -29.54 7.92 -16.90
N VAL A 480 -29.24 6.66 -17.19
CA VAL A 480 -29.53 6.02 -18.47
C VAL A 480 -30.04 4.61 -18.26
N ALA A 481 -31.11 4.19 -18.90
CA ALA A 481 -31.58 2.80 -18.91
C ALA A 481 -30.83 1.95 -19.96
N GLY A 482 -30.54 0.70 -19.64
CA GLY A 482 -29.92 -0.24 -20.56
C GLY A 482 -30.84 -0.71 -21.66
N SER A 483 -30.31 -0.88 -22.88
CA SER A 483 -30.96 -1.56 -23.98
C SER A 483 -30.88 -3.08 -23.83
N SER A 484 -31.83 -3.81 -24.39
CA SER A 484 -31.80 -5.27 -24.42
C SER A 484 -30.97 -5.73 -25.65
N HIS A 485 -29.98 -6.63 -25.40
CA HIS A 485 -29.08 -7.11 -26.46
C HIS A 485 -29.29 -8.58 -26.83
N ALA A 486 -30.43 -9.19 -26.44
CA ALA A 486 -30.70 -10.61 -26.60
C ALA A 486 -30.55 -11.10 -28.05
N LEU A 487 -31.13 -10.37 -29.00
CA LEU A 487 -31.06 -10.73 -30.41
C LEU A 487 -29.64 -10.64 -31.00
N SER A 488 -28.88 -9.62 -30.59
CA SER A 488 -27.49 -9.45 -31.02
C SER A 488 -26.58 -10.56 -30.45
N ILE A 489 -26.85 -10.95 -29.22
CA ILE A 489 -26.14 -12.05 -28.55
C ILE A 489 -26.47 -13.40 -29.21
N ALA A 490 -27.77 -13.66 -29.44
CA ALA A 490 -28.21 -14.91 -30.08
C ALA A 490 -27.65 -15.08 -31.51
N ALA A 491 -27.64 -14.02 -32.30
CA ALA A 491 -27.07 -14.02 -33.65
C ALA A 491 -25.56 -14.43 -33.61
N ARG A 492 -24.81 -13.88 -32.68
CA ARG A 492 -23.39 -14.17 -32.56
C ARG A 492 -23.07 -15.55 -31.93
N LEU A 493 -23.97 -16.08 -31.12
CA LEU A 493 -23.87 -17.45 -30.62
C LEU A 493 -24.15 -18.50 -31.66
N GLY A 494 -24.52 -18.08 -32.87
CA GLY A 494 -24.73 -18.96 -34.01
C GLY A 494 -26.21 -19.26 -34.31
N LEU A 495 -27.15 -18.48 -33.75
CA LEU A 495 -28.56 -18.59 -34.16
C LEU A 495 -28.68 -18.23 -35.65
N PRO A 496 -29.34 -19.08 -36.50
CA PRO A 496 -29.52 -18.78 -37.92
C PRO A 496 -30.09 -17.40 -38.17
N GLN A 497 -29.54 -16.67 -39.15
CA GLN A 497 -29.89 -15.31 -39.45
C GLN A 497 -31.40 -15.14 -39.77
N GLU A 498 -31.99 -16.14 -40.42
CA GLU A 498 -33.44 -16.20 -40.70
C GLU A 498 -34.29 -16.13 -39.42
N VAL A 499 -33.86 -16.81 -38.35
CA VAL A 499 -34.58 -16.82 -37.08
C VAL A 499 -34.39 -15.48 -36.36
N VAL A 500 -33.21 -14.88 -36.46
CA VAL A 500 -32.96 -13.53 -35.90
C VAL A 500 -33.79 -12.48 -36.58
N ASP A 501 -33.92 -12.54 -37.91
CA ASP A 501 -34.71 -11.59 -38.72
C ASP A 501 -36.20 -11.75 -38.46
N LEU A 502 -36.69 -12.97 -38.30
CA LEU A 502 -38.08 -13.24 -37.89
C LEU A 502 -38.37 -12.69 -36.49
N ALA A 503 -37.45 -12.92 -35.53
CA ALA A 503 -37.60 -12.41 -34.17
C ALA A 503 -37.60 -10.87 -34.17
N ARG A 504 -36.76 -10.23 -34.98
CA ARG A 504 -36.71 -8.76 -35.12
C ARG A 504 -38.02 -8.21 -35.69
N LYS A 505 -38.57 -8.83 -36.77
CA LYS A 505 -39.85 -8.43 -37.32
C LYS A 505 -40.99 -8.55 -36.32
N GLN A 506 -41.06 -9.63 -35.52
CA GLN A 506 -42.08 -9.80 -34.48
C GLN A 506 -41.92 -8.77 -33.37
N TRP A 507 -40.68 -8.39 -33.04
CA TRP A 507 -40.38 -7.38 -32.00
C TRP A 507 -40.78 -5.96 -32.45
N GLU A 508 -40.54 -5.63 -33.74
CA GLU A 508 -40.98 -4.37 -34.39
C GLU A 508 -42.51 -4.24 -34.46
N LEU A 509 -43.22 -5.33 -34.78
CA LEU A 509 -44.69 -5.36 -34.85
C LEU A 509 -45.34 -5.07 -33.49
N ASN A 510 -44.72 -5.38 -32.38
CA ASN A 510 -45.25 -5.14 -31.04
C ASN A 510 -45.09 -3.68 -30.55
N GLY A 511 -44.70 -2.74 -31.41
CA GLY A 511 -44.71 -1.27 -31.15
C GLY A 511 -43.70 -0.79 -30.10
N ARG A 512 -42.82 -1.66 -29.63
CA ARG A 512 -41.81 -1.36 -28.58
C ARG A 512 -40.52 -0.76 -29.13
N SER A 513 -40.36 -0.75 -30.49
CA SER A 513 -39.13 -0.32 -31.20
C SER A 513 -38.86 1.18 -31.08
N ALA A 514 -39.83 2.05 -31.25
CA ALA A 514 -39.62 3.50 -31.30
C ALA A 514 -39.08 4.11 -29.98
N MET A 515 -39.52 3.60 -28.82
CA MET A 515 -39.09 4.04 -27.51
C MET A 515 -37.64 3.56 -27.23
N GLU A 516 -37.28 2.34 -27.64
CA GLU A 516 -35.92 1.81 -27.46
C GLU A 516 -34.91 2.48 -28.41
N ASP A 517 -35.33 2.84 -29.63
CA ASP A 517 -34.47 3.57 -30.57
C ASP A 517 -34.18 4.99 -30.07
N MET A 518 -35.17 5.70 -29.51
CA MET A 518 -34.99 6.98 -28.86
C MET A 518 -34.10 6.88 -27.62
N LEU A 519 -34.22 5.82 -26.82
CA LEU A 519 -33.37 5.53 -25.69
C LEU A 519 -31.94 5.20 -26.13
N ARG A 520 -31.74 4.51 -27.26
CA ARG A 520 -30.41 4.25 -27.83
C ARG A 520 -29.71 5.54 -28.28
N GLU A 521 -30.43 6.42 -28.95
CA GLU A 521 -29.87 7.70 -29.41
C GLU A 521 -29.49 8.61 -28.25
N LEU A 522 -30.35 8.72 -27.25
CA LEU A 522 -30.08 9.44 -26.00
C LEU A 522 -28.85 8.84 -25.25
N ASN A 523 -28.78 7.53 -25.21
CA ASN A 523 -27.65 6.80 -24.58
C ASN A 523 -26.33 7.08 -25.29
N GLN A 524 -26.32 7.14 -26.64
CA GLN A 524 -25.11 7.47 -27.41
C GLN A 524 -24.64 8.90 -27.16
N GLU A 525 -25.55 9.87 -27.10
CA GLU A 525 -25.19 11.26 -26.82
C GLU A 525 -24.71 11.48 -25.38
N LEU A 526 -25.35 10.85 -24.42
CA LEU A 526 -24.92 10.87 -23.02
C LEU A 526 -23.53 10.21 -22.85
N ARG A 527 -23.29 9.09 -23.53
CA ARG A 527 -22.00 8.41 -23.53
C ARG A 527 -20.88 9.31 -24.08
N LYS A 528 -21.10 9.95 -25.21
CA LYS A 528 -20.14 10.92 -25.79
C LYS A 528 -19.87 12.09 -24.85
N THR A 529 -20.91 12.57 -24.17
CA THR A 529 -20.78 13.68 -23.20
C THR A 529 -19.99 13.25 -21.96
N GLN A 530 -20.26 12.07 -21.42
CA GLN A 530 -19.53 11.52 -20.28
C GLN A 530 -18.06 11.19 -20.63
N GLU A 531 -17.77 10.70 -21.83
CA GLU A 531 -16.40 10.47 -22.30
C GLU A 531 -15.64 11.79 -22.43
N ARG A 532 -16.29 12.85 -22.93
CA ARG A 532 -15.71 14.21 -22.98
C ARG A 532 -15.45 14.78 -21.58
N GLU A 533 -16.39 14.62 -20.66
CA GLU A 533 -16.22 15.05 -19.27
C GLU A 533 -15.04 14.33 -18.59
N ARG A 534 -14.93 13.02 -18.80
CA ARG A 534 -13.80 12.23 -18.26
C ARG A 534 -12.46 12.64 -18.85
N ALA A 535 -12.41 12.91 -20.15
CA ALA A 535 -11.21 13.42 -20.82
C ALA A 535 -10.80 14.79 -20.26
N LEU A 536 -11.75 15.71 -20.14
CA LEU A 536 -11.53 17.03 -19.54
C LEU A 536 -11.07 16.96 -18.08
N LYS A 537 -11.64 16.03 -17.29
CA LYS A 537 -11.24 15.85 -15.88
C LYS A 537 -9.82 15.32 -15.76
N LYS A 538 -9.43 14.37 -16.62
CA LYS A 538 -8.04 13.89 -16.70
C LYS A 538 -7.07 15.01 -17.08
N GLU A 539 -7.41 15.79 -18.07
CA GLU A 539 -6.60 16.92 -18.51
C GLU A 539 -6.46 18.00 -17.42
N GLN A 540 -7.56 18.29 -16.70
CA GLN A 540 -7.51 19.18 -15.54
C GLN A 540 -6.62 18.66 -14.41
N GLU A 541 -6.65 17.37 -14.13
CA GLU A 541 -5.77 16.74 -13.13
C GLU A 541 -4.30 16.78 -13.54
N GLU A 542 -4.00 16.54 -14.82
CA GLU A 542 -2.64 16.66 -15.35
C GLU A 542 -2.14 18.10 -15.28
N VAL A 543 -2.97 19.08 -15.67
CA VAL A 543 -2.63 20.49 -15.54
C VAL A 543 -2.40 20.89 -14.09
N ARG A 544 -3.21 20.39 -13.15
CA ARG A 544 -3.04 20.61 -11.72
C ARG A 544 -1.72 20.01 -11.20
N ARG A 545 -1.37 18.78 -11.61
CA ARG A 545 -0.10 18.13 -11.25
C ARG A 545 1.08 18.93 -11.80
N MET A 546 1.04 19.32 -13.07
CA MET A 546 2.09 20.14 -13.68
C MET A 546 2.25 21.51 -12.98
N ARG A 547 1.15 22.18 -12.63
CA ARG A 547 1.22 23.45 -11.86
C ARG A 547 1.89 23.25 -10.51
N THR A 548 1.55 22.16 -9.81
CA THR A 548 2.15 21.86 -8.50
C THR A 548 3.64 21.55 -8.63
N GLN A 549 4.04 20.83 -9.69
CA GLN A 549 5.44 20.52 -9.98
C GLN A 549 6.21 21.81 -10.29
N VAL A 550 5.70 22.65 -11.18
CA VAL A 550 6.33 23.95 -11.53
C VAL A 550 6.49 24.85 -10.32
N MET A 551 5.51 24.87 -9.38
CA MET A 551 5.64 25.62 -8.13
C MET A 551 6.76 25.08 -7.23
N ARG A 552 6.90 23.76 -7.11
CA ARG A 552 7.99 23.13 -6.35
C ARG A 552 9.35 23.43 -6.95
N ASP A 553 9.48 23.28 -8.27
CA ASP A 553 10.72 23.55 -8.99
C ASP A 553 11.14 25.02 -8.92
N LYS A 554 10.17 25.92 -9.02
CA LYS A 554 10.40 27.37 -8.84
C LYS A 554 10.90 27.70 -7.42
N LYS A 555 10.31 27.08 -6.39
CA LYS A 555 10.76 27.24 -5.01
C LYS A 555 12.17 26.69 -4.80
N ALA A 556 12.46 25.49 -5.31
CA ALA A 556 13.78 24.87 -5.23
C ALA A 556 14.85 25.71 -5.94
N LEU A 557 14.52 26.32 -7.10
CA LEU A 557 15.40 27.23 -7.82
C LEU A 557 15.66 28.52 -7.02
N GLN A 558 14.65 29.09 -6.38
CA GLN A 558 14.81 30.27 -5.52
C GLN A 558 15.71 29.98 -4.31
N ASP A 559 15.53 28.82 -3.68
CA ASP A 559 16.35 28.40 -2.54
C ASP A 559 17.81 28.13 -2.96
N LYS A 560 18.04 27.48 -4.11
CA LYS A 560 19.38 27.32 -4.69
C LYS A 560 20.04 28.66 -5.01
N LYS A 561 19.28 29.61 -5.60
CA LYS A 561 19.78 30.95 -5.89
C LYS A 561 20.21 31.70 -4.62
N LYS A 562 19.45 31.58 -3.51
CA LYS A 562 19.83 32.16 -2.21
C LYS A 562 21.14 31.58 -1.70
N VAL A 563 21.28 30.26 -1.70
CA VAL A 563 22.51 29.58 -1.21
C VAL A 563 23.74 29.97 -2.04
N ILE A 564 23.60 30.06 -3.37
CA ILE A 564 24.70 30.49 -4.25
C ILE A 564 25.12 31.94 -3.96
N LEU A 565 24.15 32.83 -3.77
CA LEU A 565 24.42 34.23 -3.45
C LEU A 565 25.08 34.41 -2.06
N GLU A 566 24.66 33.59 -1.07
CA GLU A 566 25.31 33.60 0.26
C GLU A 566 26.73 33.09 0.20
N LYS A 567 27.01 31.99 -0.51
CA LYS A 567 28.36 31.49 -0.72
C LYS A 567 29.27 32.50 -1.44
N ALA A 568 28.77 33.09 -2.51
CA ALA A 568 29.54 34.11 -3.24
C ALA A 568 29.85 35.36 -2.37
N ARG A 569 28.90 35.74 -1.46
CA ARG A 569 29.16 36.83 -0.49
C ARG A 569 30.22 36.44 0.54
N GLU A 570 30.18 35.22 1.02
CA GLU A 570 31.15 34.71 2.00
C GLU A 570 32.56 34.59 1.39
N GLU A 571 32.67 34.10 0.16
CA GLU A 571 33.92 34.05 -0.58
C GLU A 571 34.51 35.43 -0.85
N ALA A 572 33.67 36.41 -1.24
CA ALA A 572 34.11 37.77 -1.44
C ALA A 572 34.57 38.46 -0.14
N GLN A 573 33.90 38.14 1.01
CA GLN A 573 34.35 38.65 2.32
C GLN A 573 35.67 38.04 2.75
N ASN A 574 35.87 36.73 2.52
CA ASN A 574 37.11 36.04 2.84
C ASN A 574 38.26 36.56 1.98
N MET A 575 38.05 36.80 0.68
CA MET A 575 39.01 37.38 -0.21
C MET A 575 39.41 38.82 0.23
N LYS A 576 38.42 39.65 0.64
CA LYS A 576 38.67 40.95 1.20
C LYS A 576 39.54 40.89 2.48
N ARG A 577 39.31 39.90 3.31
CA ARG A 577 40.04 39.66 4.58
C ARG A 577 41.49 39.24 4.30
N SER A 578 41.70 38.33 3.32
CA SER A 578 43.07 37.90 2.95
C SER A 578 43.90 39.01 2.36
N VAL A 579 43.31 39.78 1.39
CA VAL A 579 43.96 40.99 0.81
C VAL A 579 44.35 42.01 1.87
N ARG A 580 43.52 42.20 2.86
CA ARG A 580 43.82 43.12 3.98
C ARG A 580 44.99 42.62 4.83
N ILE A 581 45.03 41.32 5.16
CA ILE A 581 46.11 40.71 5.95
C ILE A 581 47.44 40.78 5.18
N GLU A 582 47.44 40.41 3.91
CA GLU A 582 48.61 40.48 3.04
C GLU A 582 49.12 41.92 2.89
N SER A 583 48.25 42.88 2.70
CA SER A 583 48.60 44.31 2.64
C SER A 583 49.18 44.85 3.92
N GLU A 584 48.66 44.44 5.10
CA GLU A 584 49.21 44.78 6.40
C GLU A 584 50.60 44.17 6.62
N GLN A 585 50.84 42.94 6.10
CA GLN A 585 52.12 42.28 6.14
C GLN A 585 53.16 43.04 5.27
N ILE A 586 52.82 43.39 4.05
CA ILE A 586 53.65 44.19 3.16
C ILE A 586 53.95 45.56 3.77
N ILE A 587 52.97 46.21 4.41
CA ILE A 587 53.16 47.46 5.14
C ILE A 587 54.13 47.29 6.31
N LYS A 588 54.10 46.14 6.99
CA LYS A 588 55.02 45.85 8.11
C LYS A 588 56.45 45.59 7.62
N GLU A 589 56.65 44.92 6.49
CA GLU A 589 57.92 44.68 5.84
C GLU A 589 58.52 46.03 5.31
N LEU A 590 57.72 46.86 4.67
CA LEU A 590 58.13 48.20 4.24
C LEU A 590 58.54 49.10 5.43
N LYS A 591 57.92 48.97 6.61
CA LYS A 591 58.29 49.67 7.84
C LYS A 591 59.67 49.27 8.36
N GLY A 592 60.07 48.00 8.10
CA GLY A 592 61.36 47.43 8.52
C GLY A 592 62.52 47.84 7.63
N SER A 593 62.33 48.22 6.37
CA SER A 593 63.32 48.40 5.33
C SER A 593 63.80 49.85 5.12
N PHE A 594 63.16 50.85 5.78
CA PHE A 594 63.53 52.25 5.60
C PHE A 594 64.39 52.81 6.77
N ASN A 595 65.51 53.47 6.45
CA ASN A 595 66.38 54.20 7.42
C ASN A 595 65.69 55.46 7.99
N GLU A 596 66.11 55.89 9.20
CA GLU A 596 65.47 56.91 9.99
C GLU A 596 65.32 58.35 9.40
N THR A 597 65.95 58.64 8.31
CA THR A 597 66.04 60.01 7.70
C THR A 597 64.81 60.40 6.86
N ASP A 598 63.85 59.53 6.56
CA ASP A 598 62.73 59.82 5.65
C ASP A 598 61.35 59.58 6.29
N LYS A 599 61.17 60.01 7.55
CA LYS A 599 59.94 59.77 8.31
C LYS A 599 58.66 60.28 7.62
N GLN A 600 58.68 61.41 6.89
CA GLN A 600 57.52 62.04 6.27
C GLN A 600 57.10 61.31 4.98
N LYS A 601 58.03 60.93 4.14
CA LYS A 601 57.78 60.12 2.90
C LYS A 601 57.23 58.71 3.23
N ARG A 602 57.70 58.16 4.33
CA ARG A 602 57.28 56.87 4.89
C ARG A 602 55.80 56.93 5.35
N GLN A 603 55.43 58.01 6.04
CA GLN A 603 54.05 58.14 6.52
C GLN A 603 53.03 58.39 5.38
N ASP A 604 53.43 59.10 4.30
CA ASP A 604 52.61 59.31 3.12
C ASP A 604 52.47 58.05 2.25
N ALA A 605 53.52 57.24 2.10
CA ALA A 605 53.49 55.99 1.41
C ALA A 605 52.59 54.94 2.10
N ILE A 606 52.71 54.86 3.44
CA ILE A 606 51.86 53.98 4.27
C ILE A 606 50.41 54.44 4.27
N SER A 607 50.13 55.74 4.30
CA SER A 607 48.80 56.31 4.22
C SER A 607 48.16 56.05 2.85
N LYS A 608 48.93 56.20 1.75
CA LYS A 608 48.46 55.85 0.38
C LYS A 608 48.16 54.35 0.21
N ALA A 609 49.05 53.47 0.72
CA ALA A 609 48.80 52.02 0.70
C ALA A 609 47.58 51.61 1.51
N ARG A 610 47.39 52.15 2.71
CA ARG A 610 46.16 51.87 3.52
C ARG A 610 44.87 52.40 2.85
N LYS A 611 44.93 53.58 2.18
CA LYS A 611 43.79 54.08 1.42
C LYS A 611 43.50 53.25 0.18
N GLY A 612 44.52 52.69 -0.50
CA GLY A 612 44.35 51.77 -1.61
C GLY A 612 43.63 50.49 -1.21
N VAL A 613 44.03 49.88 -0.08
CA VAL A 613 43.41 48.67 0.43
C VAL A 613 41.98 48.89 0.98
N SER A 614 41.70 50.05 1.57
CA SER A 614 40.37 50.39 2.05
C SER A 614 39.36 50.61 0.91
N ASN A 615 39.86 50.97 -0.29
CA ASN A 615 39.06 51.22 -1.48
C ASN A 615 38.88 50.01 -2.39
N VAL A 616 39.35 48.82 -2.03
CA VAL A 616 38.98 47.57 -2.73
C VAL A 616 37.50 47.29 -2.46
N ALA A 617 36.66 47.84 -3.34
CA ALA A 617 35.23 47.53 -3.34
C ALA A 617 35.04 46.08 -3.71
N VAL A 618 34.37 45.32 -2.81
CA VAL A 618 33.76 44.05 -3.23
C VAL A 618 32.77 44.39 -4.34
N PRO A 619 32.80 43.74 -5.48
CA PRO A 619 31.75 43.94 -6.46
C PRO A 619 30.39 43.60 -5.80
N THR A 620 29.68 44.56 -5.34
CA THR A 620 28.24 44.48 -5.20
C THR A 620 27.76 44.11 -6.58
N ALA A 621 27.03 43.01 -6.70
CA ALA A 621 26.46 42.59 -7.97
C ALA A 621 26.01 43.83 -8.74
N VAL A 622 26.60 44.02 -9.91
CA VAL A 622 26.21 45.10 -10.80
C VAL A 622 24.73 44.86 -11.05
N ILE A 623 23.89 45.59 -10.33
CA ILE A 623 22.55 45.86 -10.79
C ILE A 623 22.86 46.76 -11.97
N ASP A 624 22.78 46.19 -13.19
CA ASP A 624 22.86 46.89 -14.44
C ASP A 624 21.90 48.07 -14.34
N LYS A 625 22.40 49.26 -13.99
CA LYS A 625 21.61 50.47 -14.01
C LYS A 625 21.39 50.78 -15.47
N ARG A 626 20.39 50.13 -16.05
CA ARG A 626 19.89 50.47 -17.38
C ARG A 626 19.22 51.84 -17.28
N ASP A 627 19.45 52.67 -18.27
CA ASP A 627 18.83 53.96 -18.32
C ASP A 627 17.29 53.83 -18.45
N PRO A 628 16.50 54.63 -17.74
CA PRO A 628 15.05 54.68 -17.92
C PRO A 628 14.72 55.06 -19.36
N LEU A 629 13.76 54.34 -19.94
CA LEU A 629 13.36 54.55 -21.34
C LEU A 629 12.69 55.95 -21.51
N ASP A 630 13.20 56.74 -22.44
CA ASP A 630 12.54 57.99 -22.82
C ASP A 630 11.44 57.66 -23.86
N VAL A 631 10.20 57.60 -23.38
CA VAL A 631 9.01 57.19 -24.19
C VAL A 631 8.76 58.10 -25.37
N THR A 632 9.30 59.32 -25.39
CA THR A 632 9.17 60.30 -26.51
C THR A 632 10.03 59.92 -27.72
N LYS A 633 11.03 59.02 -27.54
CA LYS A 633 11.99 58.61 -28.57
C LYS A 633 11.79 57.17 -29.06
N VAL A 634 10.82 56.42 -28.54
CA VAL A 634 10.61 55.00 -28.83
C VAL A 634 9.45 54.81 -29.81
N LYS A 635 9.59 53.87 -30.74
CA LYS A 635 8.59 53.55 -31.78
C LYS A 635 8.05 52.16 -31.60
N VAL A 636 6.85 51.90 -32.11
CA VAL A 636 6.27 50.58 -32.20
C VAL A 636 7.22 49.71 -33.04
N GLY A 637 7.62 48.57 -32.55
CA GLY A 637 8.62 47.66 -33.12
C GLY A 637 9.98 47.73 -32.44
N ASP A 638 10.24 48.67 -31.51
CA ASP A 638 11.49 48.72 -30.76
C ASP A 638 11.55 47.60 -29.69
N VAL A 639 12.75 47.07 -29.48
CA VAL A 639 13.02 46.05 -28.45
C VAL A 639 13.35 46.73 -27.13
N VAL A 640 12.66 46.34 -26.08
CA VAL A 640 12.77 46.88 -24.73
C VAL A 640 13.01 45.80 -23.70
N PHE A 641 13.61 46.16 -22.56
CA PHE A 641 13.78 45.27 -21.43
C PHE A 641 12.73 45.57 -20.34
N LEU A 642 12.03 44.54 -19.90
CA LEU A 642 11.01 44.62 -18.86
C LEU A 642 11.63 44.28 -17.51
N ASP A 643 11.79 45.28 -16.63
CA ASP A 643 12.46 45.13 -15.33
C ASP A 643 11.73 44.12 -14.41
N ASN A 644 10.41 44.18 -14.36
CA ASN A 644 9.58 43.30 -13.53
C ASN A 644 9.59 41.83 -13.98
N LEU A 645 9.87 41.58 -15.24
CA LEU A 645 9.89 40.24 -15.85
C LEU A 645 11.30 39.77 -16.23
N GLN A 646 12.32 40.64 -16.08
CA GLN A 646 13.73 40.35 -16.41
C GLN A 646 13.87 39.73 -17.81
N SER A 647 13.14 40.28 -18.77
CA SER A 647 13.04 39.71 -20.13
C SER A 647 12.93 40.80 -21.20
N LEU A 648 13.33 40.47 -22.41
CA LEU A 648 13.23 41.33 -23.60
C LEU A 648 11.87 41.13 -24.28
N GLY A 649 11.33 42.23 -24.85
CA GLY A 649 10.11 42.14 -25.64
C GLY A 649 10.05 43.26 -26.68
N THR A 650 9.16 43.15 -27.67
CA THR A 650 8.97 44.10 -28.77
C THR A 650 7.72 44.96 -28.53
N ILE A 651 7.80 46.26 -28.64
CA ILE A 651 6.66 47.16 -28.43
C ILE A 651 5.61 46.98 -29.53
N LEU A 652 4.39 46.63 -29.15
CA LEU A 652 3.24 46.52 -30.05
C LEU A 652 2.40 47.78 -30.13
N ALA A 653 2.19 48.48 -29.02
CA ALA A 653 1.41 49.71 -28.93
C ALA A 653 1.80 50.54 -27.71
N ILE A 654 1.73 51.86 -27.84
CA ILE A 654 1.94 52.81 -26.73
C ILE A 654 0.64 53.61 -26.52
N GLN A 655 0.03 53.46 -25.36
CA GLN A 655 -1.24 54.12 -24.96
C GLN A 655 -1.03 54.95 -23.70
N GLY A 656 -0.62 56.20 -23.83
CA GLY A 656 -0.33 57.06 -22.72
C GLY A 656 0.80 56.51 -21.84
N LYS A 657 0.53 56.25 -20.54
CA LYS A 657 1.50 55.67 -19.57
C LYS A 657 1.56 54.18 -19.56
N ARG A 658 0.90 53.45 -20.50
CA ARG A 658 0.90 52.00 -20.63
C ARG A 658 1.47 51.62 -21.99
N ILE A 659 2.35 50.60 -22.00
CA ILE A 659 3.02 50.09 -23.16
C ILE A 659 2.65 48.60 -23.31
N GLN A 660 2.16 48.23 -24.49
CA GLN A 660 1.91 46.81 -24.80
C GLN A 660 3.16 46.24 -25.49
N VAL A 661 3.66 45.18 -24.92
CA VAL A 661 4.93 44.55 -25.38
C VAL A 661 4.65 43.08 -25.69
N ASP A 662 5.11 42.63 -26.82
CA ASP A 662 5.10 41.21 -27.20
C ASP A 662 6.34 40.50 -26.67
N MET A 663 6.11 39.40 -25.97
CA MET A 663 7.13 38.51 -25.44
C MET A 663 6.92 37.10 -26.00
N ASN A 664 7.51 36.85 -27.17
CA ASN A 664 7.41 35.53 -27.86
C ASN A 664 5.96 35.10 -28.13
N GLY A 665 5.10 35.99 -28.59
CA GLY A 665 3.67 35.70 -28.87
C GLY A 665 2.71 35.94 -27.70
N LEU A 666 3.19 36.43 -26.55
CA LEU A 666 2.39 36.78 -25.39
C LEU A 666 2.38 38.30 -25.21
N THR A 667 1.25 38.94 -25.44
CA THR A 667 1.10 40.39 -25.25
C THR A 667 0.92 40.73 -23.75
N VAL A 668 1.82 41.53 -23.22
CA VAL A 668 1.80 42.00 -21.84
C VAL A 668 1.69 43.52 -21.79
N THR A 669 0.79 44.05 -20.97
CA THR A 669 0.66 45.50 -20.76
C THR A 669 1.42 45.92 -19.51
N VAL A 670 2.43 46.77 -19.65
CA VAL A 670 3.31 47.26 -18.58
C VAL A 670 3.24 48.77 -18.43
N LYS A 671 3.64 49.25 -17.28
CA LYS A 671 3.75 50.71 -17.03
C LYS A 671 5.07 51.23 -17.55
N GLU A 672 5.10 52.47 -18.01
CA GLU A 672 6.28 53.16 -18.49
C GLU A 672 7.52 53.01 -17.59
N LYS A 673 7.35 53.11 -16.28
CA LYS A 673 8.42 53.02 -15.27
C LYS A 673 9.05 51.62 -15.13
N ASP A 674 8.40 50.58 -15.66
CA ASP A 674 8.81 49.21 -15.55
C ASP A 674 9.52 48.76 -16.86
N VAL A 675 9.76 49.70 -17.80
CA VAL A 675 10.39 49.43 -19.10
C VAL A 675 11.74 50.19 -19.18
N LEU A 676 12.79 49.47 -19.49
CA LEU A 676 14.16 49.93 -19.59
C LEU A 676 14.68 49.81 -21.03
N ALA A 677 15.70 50.59 -21.42
CA ALA A 677 16.33 50.50 -22.72
C ALA A 677 17.04 49.12 -22.88
N ALA A 678 16.80 48.43 -23.98
CA ALA A 678 17.56 47.24 -24.36
C ALA A 678 18.92 47.66 -24.98
N THR A 679 19.99 46.88 -24.74
CA THR A 679 21.28 47.14 -25.36
C THR A 679 21.23 46.82 -26.85
N ARG A 680 22.10 47.47 -27.65
CA ARG A 680 22.20 47.24 -29.12
C ARG A 680 22.43 45.76 -29.48
N GLU A 681 23.18 45.05 -28.65
CA GLU A 681 23.44 43.61 -28.85
C GLU A 681 22.21 42.74 -28.58
N GLU A 682 21.46 43.04 -27.50
CA GLU A 682 20.24 42.37 -27.15
C GLU A 682 19.12 42.58 -28.17
N ALA A 683 18.94 43.82 -28.62
CA ALA A 683 17.99 44.16 -29.68
C ALA A 683 18.31 43.47 -31.01
N SER A 684 19.62 43.43 -31.38
CA SER A 684 20.04 42.73 -32.62
C SER A 684 19.91 41.23 -32.55
N ALA A 685 20.04 40.63 -31.36
CA ALA A 685 19.87 39.20 -31.13
C ALA A 685 18.39 38.76 -31.22
N LEU A 686 17.45 39.60 -30.76
CA LEU A 686 16.00 39.32 -30.84
C LEU A 686 15.50 39.50 -32.29
N LEU A 687 15.91 40.54 -32.97
CA LEU A 687 15.55 40.85 -34.38
C LEU A 687 16.12 39.80 -35.37
N ARG A 688 17.25 39.17 -35.06
CA ARG A 688 17.78 38.02 -35.83
C ARG A 688 16.96 36.74 -35.63
N LYS A 689 16.22 36.59 -34.51
CA LYS A 689 15.32 35.46 -34.28
C LYS A 689 13.95 35.62 -34.97
N GLU A 690 13.52 36.84 -35.25
CA GLU A 690 12.22 37.14 -35.88
C GLU A 690 12.23 37.13 -37.44
N ASN A 691 13.40 37.10 -38.10
CA ASN A 691 13.51 37.06 -39.58
C ASN A 691 14.30 35.83 -40.06
N PRO A 692 13.75 34.60 -40.03
CA PRO A 692 14.20 33.53 -40.90
C PRO A 692 13.49 33.64 -42.25
N ALA A 693 14.24 33.45 -43.33
CA ALA A 693 13.75 33.43 -44.73
C ALA A 693 12.50 32.56 -44.89
N PRO A 694 11.57 32.85 -45.83
CA PRO A 694 10.25 32.26 -45.86
C PRO A 694 10.27 30.76 -46.19
N MET A 695 10.04 29.93 -45.15
CA MET A 695 9.76 28.52 -45.28
C MET A 695 8.25 28.24 -45.24
N SER A 696 7.79 27.34 -46.10
CA SER A 696 6.37 27.00 -46.27
C SER A 696 5.68 26.52 -45.01
N ASN A 697 4.38 26.81 -44.82
CA ASN A 697 3.54 26.51 -43.63
C ASN A 697 3.49 25.04 -43.21
N ARG A 698 3.97 24.08 -44.01
CA ARG A 698 4.05 22.63 -43.63
C ARG A 698 5.29 22.27 -42.83
N GLN A 699 6.37 23.07 -42.92
CA GLN A 699 7.61 22.82 -42.19
C GLN A 699 7.63 23.46 -40.79
N ARG A 700 6.89 24.56 -40.57
CA ARG A 700 6.81 25.24 -39.25
C ARG A 700 6.12 24.43 -38.13
N LYS A 701 5.16 23.58 -38.48
CA LYS A 701 4.50 22.68 -37.46
C LYS A 701 5.36 21.49 -37.05
N ARG A 702 6.36 21.10 -37.86
CA ARG A 702 7.26 19.97 -37.55
C ARG A 702 8.48 20.38 -36.72
N SER A 703 9.00 21.59 -36.91
CA SER A 703 10.23 22.02 -36.23
C SER A 703 10.01 22.45 -34.75
N GLY A 704 8.89 23.06 -34.41
CA GLY A 704 8.60 23.46 -33.01
C GLY A 704 8.38 22.28 -32.04
N MET A 705 7.74 21.22 -32.53
CA MET A 705 7.53 19.99 -31.73
C MET A 705 8.78 19.11 -31.60
N ALA A 706 9.65 19.10 -32.63
CA ALA A 706 10.88 18.34 -32.65
C ALA A 706 11.93 18.89 -31.64
N VAL A 707 12.04 20.23 -31.54
CA VAL A 707 13.00 20.86 -30.64
C VAL A 707 12.65 20.67 -29.17
N ILE A 708 11.34 20.68 -28.81
CA ILE A 708 10.90 20.43 -27.43
C ILE A 708 11.07 18.96 -27.05
N ARG A 709 10.94 18.04 -28.00
CA ARG A 709 11.14 16.60 -27.79
C ARG A 709 12.61 16.16 -27.80
N GLN A 710 13.47 16.82 -28.57
CA GLN A 710 14.92 16.58 -28.58
C GLN A 710 15.58 16.89 -27.22
N GLN A 711 15.04 17.80 -26.42
CA GLN A 711 15.56 18.12 -25.08
C GLN A 711 15.17 17.10 -24.00
N GLN A 712 14.27 16.18 -24.29
CA GLN A 712 13.76 15.15 -23.34
C GLN A 712 14.04 13.70 -23.77
N ALA A 713 14.51 13.45 -24.99
CA ALA A 713 14.77 12.09 -25.46
C ALA A 713 16.22 11.69 -25.11
N SER A 714 16.35 10.56 -24.41
CA SER A 714 17.66 9.93 -24.19
C SER A 714 18.21 9.41 -25.53
N THR A 715 19.49 9.56 -25.75
CA THR A 715 20.22 8.99 -26.90
C THR A 715 20.75 7.59 -26.64
N GLU A 716 20.56 7.08 -25.39
CA GLU A 716 21.06 5.78 -24.96
C GLU A 716 20.01 5.04 -24.12
N LEU A 717 19.89 3.73 -24.38
CA LEU A 717 19.08 2.79 -23.63
C LEU A 717 19.96 1.68 -23.06
N ASN A 718 19.92 1.43 -21.76
CA ASN A 718 20.64 0.33 -21.11
C ASN A 718 19.66 -0.80 -20.73
N ILE A 719 19.88 -1.99 -21.32
CA ILE A 719 19.06 -3.20 -21.11
C ILE A 719 19.83 -4.34 -20.44
N ILE A 720 20.98 -4.07 -19.84
CA ILE A 720 21.77 -5.09 -19.12
C ILE A 720 20.96 -5.67 -17.96
N GLY A 721 20.92 -7.00 -17.87
CA GLY A 721 20.20 -7.71 -16.81
C GLY A 721 18.69 -7.95 -17.09
N ARG A 722 18.19 -7.54 -18.26
CA ARG A 722 16.82 -7.85 -18.71
C ARG A 722 16.77 -9.22 -19.39
N THR A 723 15.56 -9.82 -19.42
CA THR A 723 15.28 -10.96 -20.30
C THR A 723 15.13 -10.47 -21.75
N VAL A 724 15.26 -11.37 -22.74
CA VAL A 724 15.13 -11.00 -24.17
C VAL A 724 13.77 -10.39 -24.47
N ASP A 725 12.70 -10.96 -23.91
CA ASP A 725 11.32 -10.48 -24.14
C ASP A 725 11.09 -9.07 -23.55
N GLU A 726 11.60 -8.82 -22.36
CA GLU A 726 11.53 -7.48 -21.74
C GLU A 726 12.35 -6.45 -22.54
N ALA A 727 13.55 -6.83 -22.97
CA ALA A 727 14.44 -5.97 -23.76
C ALA A 727 13.81 -5.56 -25.08
N VAL A 728 13.17 -6.48 -25.81
CA VAL A 728 12.49 -6.20 -27.09
C VAL A 728 11.38 -5.15 -26.92
N VAL A 729 10.58 -5.26 -25.84
CA VAL A 729 9.52 -4.27 -25.56
C VAL A 729 10.09 -2.89 -25.23
N GLU A 730 11.16 -2.82 -24.42
CA GLU A 730 11.82 -1.56 -24.07
C GLU A 730 12.50 -0.90 -25.28
N VAL A 731 13.19 -1.70 -26.11
CA VAL A 731 13.82 -1.24 -27.35
C VAL A 731 12.78 -0.69 -28.33
N GLY A 732 11.65 -1.36 -28.51
CA GLY A 732 10.57 -0.87 -29.39
C GLY A 732 10.08 0.50 -28.97
N ARG A 733 9.76 0.70 -27.69
CA ARG A 733 9.33 2.01 -27.16
C ARG A 733 10.38 3.09 -27.30
N PHE A 734 11.65 2.74 -27.07
CA PHE A 734 12.77 3.67 -27.18
C PHE A 734 12.99 4.14 -28.62
N ILE A 735 12.96 3.22 -29.58
CA ILE A 735 13.07 3.53 -31.02
C ILE A 735 11.91 4.43 -31.48
N ASP A 736 10.66 4.12 -31.08
CA ASP A 736 9.49 4.97 -31.40
C ASP A 736 9.65 6.39 -30.84
N GLN A 737 10.13 6.52 -29.59
CA GLN A 737 10.38 7.83 -28.97
C GLN A 737 11.52 8.58 -29.71
N ALA A 738 12.57 7.88 -30.10
CA ALA A 738 13.68 8.45 -30.80
C ALA A 738 13.30 8.96 -32.21
N ILE A 739 12.50 8.19 -32.93
CA ILE A 739 11.95 8.59 -34.25
C ILE A 739 11.02 9.80 -34.08
N LEU A 740 10.14 9.80 -33.08
CA LEU A 740 9.25 10.94 -32.78
C LEU A 740 10.00 12.18 -32.34
N ALA A 741 11.15 12.02 -31.69
CA ALA A 741 12.04 13.11 -31.29
C ALA A 741 12.94 13.62 -32.46
N GLY A 742 12.94 12.93 -33.59
CA GLY A 742 13.76 13.28 -34.77
C GLY A 742 15.25 13.04 -34.54
N LEU A 743 15.64 12.08 -33.73
CA LEU A 743 17.05 11.68 -33.56
C LEU A 743 17.53 10.93 -34.81
N ASN A 744 18.79 11.17 -35.22
CA ASN A 744 19.37 10.50 -36.36
C ASN A 744 20.02 9.15 -36.02
N SER A 745 20.44 8.98 -34.75
CA SER A 745 21.02 7.75 -34.24
C SER A 745 20.79 7.61 -32.74
N VAL A 746 20.72 6.36 -32.26
CA VAL A 746 20.60 6.01 -30.85
C VAL A 746 21.45 4.79 -30.52
N ARG A 747 21.80 4.63 -29.25
CA ARG A 747 22.64 3.54 -28.74
C ARG A 747 21.87 2.64 -27.76
N ILE A 748 22.00 1.32 -27.91
CA ILE A 748 21.41 0.30 -27.07
C ILE A 748 22.53 -0.51 -26.44
N VAL A 749 22.63 -0.46 -25.10
CA VAL A 749 23.66 -1.15 -24.32
C VAL A 749 23.09 -2.45 -23.76
N HIS A 750 23.56 -3.60 -24.28
CA HIS A 750 23.08 -4.94 -23.92
C HIS A 750 24.12 -5.78 -23.17
N GLY A 751 25.35 -5.28 -23.00
CA GLY A 751 26.46 -5.97 -22.37
C GLY A 751 27.11 -7.05 -23.23
N LYS A 752 28.27 -7.56 -22.76
CA LYS A 752 29.06 -8.60 -23.47
C LYS A 752 28.67 -10.04 -23.14
N GLY A 753 27.82 -10.33 -22.16
CA GLY A 753 27.44 -11.64 -21.61
C GLY A 753 27.40 -12.81 -22.62
N THR A 754 26.44 -13.68 -22.53
CA THR A 754 26.26 -14.85 -23.44
C THR A 754 25.92 -14.47 -24.88
N GLY A 755 25.61 -13.20 -25.15
CA GLY A 755 25.19 -12.70 -26.47
C GLY A 755 23.70 -12.88 -26.76
N ALA A 756 22.92 -13.48 -25.87
CA ALA A 756 21.48 -13.73 -26.08
C ALA A 756 20.69 -12.41 -26.25
N LEU A 757 20.93 -11.40 -25.40
CA LEU A 757 20.30 -10.07 -25.51
C LEU A 757 20.65 -9.38 -26.82
N ARG A 758 21.92 -9.43 -27.24
CA ARG A 758 22.37 -8.88 -28.52
C ARG A 758 21.64 -9.54 -29.69
N ALA A 759 21.60 -10.89 -29.73
CA ALA A 759 20.91 -11.61 -30.79
C ALA A 759 19.42 -11.26 -30.85
N GLY A 760 18.70 -11.27 -29.72
CA GLY A 760 17.29 -10.94 -29.65
C GLY A 760 17.00 -9.48 -30.08
N VAL A 761 17.84 -8.54 -29.67
CA VAL A 761 17.70 -7.12 -30.09
C VAL A 761 17.96 -6.97 -31.57
N HIS A 762 19.02 -7.60 -32.15
CA HIS A 762 19.29 -7.53 -33.57
C HIS A 762 18.18 -8.16 -34.41
N ASP A 763 17.64 -9.31 -34.00
CA ASP A 763 16.51 -9.94 -34.70
C ASP A 763 15.25 -9.05 -34.67
N TYR A 764 14.99 -8.39 -33.55
CA TYR A 764 13.89 -7.44 -33.44
C TYR A 764 14.11 -6.18 -34.29
N LEU A 765 15.29 -5.57 -34.26
CA LEU A 765 15.61 -4.36 -35.06
C LEU A 765 15.45 -4.60 -36.57
N ARG A 766 15.70 -5.86 -37.05
CA ARG A 766 15.47 -6.26 -38.43
C ARG A 766 13.98 -6.21 -38.85
N THR A 767 13.06 -6.35 -37.90
CA THR A 767 11.63 -6.33 -38.18
C THR A 767 10.98 -4.95 -38.13
N LEU A 768 11.70 -3.92 -37.61
CA LEU A 768 11.15 -2.60 -37.39
C LEU A 768 11.22 -1.74 -38.66
N PRO A 769 10.08 -1.21 -39.18
CA PRO A 769 10.11 -0.26 -40.27
C PRO A 769 10.58 1.10 -39.77
N GLY A 770 11.57 1.69 -40.47
CA GLY A 770 12.11 3.04 -40.19
C GLY A 770 13.54 3.05 -39.66
N ILE A 771 14.20 1.90 -39.51
CA ILE A 771 15.62 1.78 -39.21
C ILE A 771 16.41 1.71 -40.52
N LYS A 772 17.44 2.58 -40.69
CA LYS A 772 18.31 2.59 -41.89
C LYS A 772 19.40 1.54 -41.79
N SER A 773 20.08 1.46 -40.66
CA SER A 773 21.09 0.45 -40.36
C SER A 773 21.34 0.32 -38.88
N TYR A 774 21.89 -0.82 -38.42
CA TYR A 774 22.38 -1.02 -37.08
C TYR A 774 23.64 -1.86 -37.09
N ASP A 775 24.62 -1.42 -36.29
CA ASP A 775 25.94 -2.05 -36.17
C ASP A 775 26.43 -2.05 -34.74
N LEU A 776 27.42 -2.89 -34.41
CA LEU A 776 28.07 -2.82 -33.11
C LEU A 776 28.72 -1.45 -32.94
N ALA A 777 28.60 -0.90 -31.71
CA ALA A 777 29.20 0.38 -31.37
C ALA A 777 30.74 0.35 -31.52
N SER A 778 31.37 1.51 -31.74
CA SER A 778 32.80 1.64 -31.78
C SER A 778 33.47 1.21 -30.48
N LEU A 779 34.75 0.86 -30.50
CA LEU A 779 35.50 0.39 -29.30
C LEU A 779 35.40 1.39 -28.14
N ASP A 780 35.42 2.68 -28.47
CA ASP A 780 35.31 3.79 -27.48
C ASP A 780 33.89 4.01 -26.96
N GLU A 781 32.88 3.43 -27.63
CA GLU A 781 31.45 3.58 -27.27
C GLU A 781 30.80 2.30 -26.74
N GLY A 782 31.59 1.31 -26.30
CA GLY A 782 31.13 0.08 -25.70
C GLY A 782 31.40 -1.20 -26.51
N GLY A 783 31.81 -1.08 -27.77
CA GLY A 783 32.23 -2.18 -28.64
C GLY A 783 31.16 -3.26 -28.78
N ALA A 784 31.55 -4.53 -28.60
CA ALA A 784 30.65 -5.69 -28.71
C ALA A 784 29.54 -5.75 -27.61
N GLY A 785 29.52 -4.81 -26.64
CA GLY A 785 28.49 -4.71 -25.59
C GLY A 785 27.38 -3.70 -25.89
N ALA A 786 27.44 -2.97 -27.00
CA ALA A 786 26.41 -2.02 -27.39
C ALA A 786 26.18 -2.08 -28.91
N THR A 787 24.98 -1.66 -29.33
CA THR A 787 24.55 -1.56 -30.72
C THR A 787 24.13 -0.13 -31.02
N THR A 788 24.69 0.48 -32.07
CA THR A 788 24.29 1.78 -32.58
C THR A 788 23.25 1.57 -33.68
N VAL A 789 22.13 2.27 -33.59
CA VAL A 789 21.00 2.19 -34.54
C VAL A 789 20.88 3.54 -35.25
N ILE A 790 20.86 3.55 -36.57
CA ILE A 790 20.64 4.73 -37.42
C ILE A 790 19.15 4.71 -37.83
N LEU A 791 18.43 5.77 -37.48
CA LEU A 791 16.98 5.95 -37.65
C LEU A 791 16.64 6.71 -38.93
#